data_11a8090859ee78f6bfff0279a25c30db
#
_entry.id   11a8090859ee78f6bfff0279a25c30db
#
_cell.length_a   1.000
_cell.length_b   1.000
_cell.length_c   1.000
_cell.angle_alpha   90.00
_cell.angle_beta   90.00
_cell.angle_gamma   90.00
#
_symmetry.space_group_name_H-M   'P 1'
#
loop_
_entity.id
_entity.type
_entity.pdbx_description
1 polymer ?
#
loop_
_entity_poly.entity_id
_entity_poly.type
_entity_poly.pdbx_seq_one_letter_code
_entity_poly.pdbx_strand_id
1 'polypeptide(L)'
;MNEPHTAHRWRFFRSGGFDQVRIDQPDDLLHLAELDQKLWAVLACPTSGLEFDSRTLQLIDADGDGRIRVPELLAAVRWVCERLADPALLFQPGDALALDAIRADGEEGARWRAAARQVLVRLGRPQDTELTVADFADPARLFMPTEPNGDGVVPAELAPDEAVAALIGHVVTTQGATTDRSGQPGATRDNLDAFLAAARQVREWQAQAETDDSGLMAWGERTPAALAAFDAVQAKVQDYYTRCRLAAFDDRATEALNPPDSRYAELSAQPLGENDDAVAGLPLARVAPDAALPLLTGLNPAWQARIAALRTEVVAPMLGDREQLTLDEWQGLADRFSAYRAWLAARPDTPVADLPADTLRALLASDAPDRLAALIEQDRAADASADAIDALERLVRLRRDLVPLLRNFVNLSDFYGQQRPAIFQAGTLYIDQRSCELCLRVADMGRHAALAALSGAYLIYCQCVRQGEPPMTIVAALTGGDTDDMMVPGRNGVFYDREGRDWHASVVKVVEAPVSVRQAFWSPYKRVARLIGQQVQKFAAARDKEVEAKSAAGVANAGAKAEAPPPDAKAQAFDIARFAGIFAAIGLALGALGTALAAVITGFLALPAWQMPLVVLGLMLLISGPSMLLAWLKLRQRNLGPLLDANGWAVNIRARINLPFGASLTGVAALPAGSQRSLQDPYADKSSPWPWWGLLAVLLAGLYWAWRQGWLA
;
A
#
# COMPACT_ATOMS: atom_id res chain seq x y z
N MET A 1 -46.89 39.80 -4.22
CA MET A 1 -47.04 39.28 -5.57
C MET A 1 -45.88 38.34 -5.75
N ASN A 2 -46.13 37.01 -5.70
CA ASN A 2 -45.11 36.00 -6.02
C ASN A 2 -44.83 36.10 -7.49
N GLU A 3 -43.60 36.50 -7.87
CA GLU A 3 -43.09 36.28 -9.23
C GLU A 3 -43.19 34.77 -9.49
N PRO A 4 -43.67 34.35 -10.66
CA PRO A 4 -43.66 32.94 -11.00
C PRO A 4 -42.21 32.51 -11.05
N HIS A 5 -41.74 31.66 -10.13
CA HIS A 5 -40.47 30.92 -10.28
C HIS A 5 -40.55 30.18 -11.61
N THR A 6 -39.95 30.74 -12.65
CA THR A 6 -39.76 30.03 -13.90
C THR A 6 -38.79 28.90 -13.59
N ALA A 7 -39.29 27.67 -13.57
CA ALA A 7 -38.50 26.49 -13.33
C ALA A 7 -37.28 26.49 -14.27
N HIS A 8 -36.06 26.23 -13.72
CA HIS A 8 -34.86 26.21 -14.51
C HIS A 8 -34.98 25.19 -15.65
N ARG A 9 -34.59 25.60 -16.87
CA ARG A 9 -34.67 24.78 -18.07
C ARG A 9 -33.40 23.94 -18.25
N TRP A 10 -33.39 22.71 -17.69
CA TRP A 10 -32.29 21.77 -17.82
C TRP A 10 -32.06 21.36 -19.29
N ARG A 11 -30.80 21.26 -19.68
CA ARG A 11 -30.35 20.75 -20.99
C ARG A 11 -29.65 19.43 -20.77
N PHE A 12 -30.03 18.43 -21.57
CA PHE A 12 -29.43 17.11 -21.51
C PHE A 12 -28.72 16.77 -22.82
N PHE A 13 -27.74 15.92 -22.74
CA PHE A 13 -27.11 15.25 -23.89
C PHE A 13 -27.03 13.76 -23.63
N ARG A 14 -26.97 12.96 -24.68
CA ARG A 14 -26.91 11.51 -24.56
C ARG A 14 -25.54 11.00 -24.92
N SER A 15 -24.85 10.32 -23.98
CA SER A 15 -23.59 9.65 -24.19
C SER A 15 -23.46 8.47 -23.22
N GLY A 16 -22.71 7.45 -23.56
CA GLY A 16 -22.58 6.26 -22.71
C GLY A 16 -23.86 5.44 -22.51
N GLY A 17 -24.91 5.74 -23.31
CA GLY A 17 -26.18 5.03 -23.27
C GLY A 17 -27.20 5.59 -22.27
N PHE A 18 -26.94 6.73 -21.66
CA PHE A 18 -27.82 7.43 -20.73
C PHE A 18 -27.86 8.94 -21.01
N ASP A 19 -28.87 9.61 -20.44
CA ASP A 19 -29.03 11.05 -20.60
C ASP A 19 -28.27 11.76 -19.46
N GLN A 20 -27.44 12.72 -19.81
CA GLN A 20 -26.54 13.45 -18.92
C GLN A 20 -26.92 14.93 -18.93
N VAL A 21 -26.98 15.55 -17.76
CA VAL A 21 -27.22 16.99 -17.67
C VAL A 21 -26.00 17.77 -18.16
N ARG A 22 -26.23 18.85 -18.88
CA ARG A 22 -25.19 19.83 -19.24
C ARG A 22 -24.99 20.81 -18.09
N ILE A 23 -23.72 21.05 -17.76
CA ILE A 23 -23.29 22.07 -16.81
C ILE A 23 -22.31 22.97 -17.54
N ASP A 24 -22.83 24.01 -18.18
CA ASP A 24 -22.05 24.95 -19.01
C ASP A 24 -22.47 26.42 -18.84
N GLN A 25 -23.42 26.71 -17.95
CA GLN A 25 -23.91 28.05 -17.62
C GLN A 25 -23.99 28.27 -16.11
N PRO A 26 -23.85 29.51 -15.62
CA PRO A 26 -24.00 29.84 -14.21
C PRO A 26 -25.33 29.39 -13.60
N ASP A 27 -26.42 29.55 -14.34
CA ASP A 27 -27.75 29.14 -13.88
C ASP A 27 -27.87 27.63 -13.61
N ASP A 28 -27.09 26.79 -14.35
CA ASP A 28 -27.04 25.35 -14.10
C ASP A 28 -26.45 25.04 -12.70
N LEU A 29 -25.51 25.85 -12.22
CA LEU A 29 -24.91 25.73 -10.89
C LEU A 29 -25.86 26.22 -9.78
N LEU A 30 -26.50 27.36 -10.01
CA LEU A 30 -27.42 27.97 -9.02
C LEU A 30 -28.62 27.08 -8.73
N HIS A 31 -29.10 26.32 -9.73
CA HIS A 31 -30.22 25.41 -9.62
C HIS A 31 -29.82 23.94 -9.37
N LEU A 32 -28.51 23.63 -9.25
CA LEU A 32 -28.03 22.25 -9.17
C LEU A 32 -28.65 21.43 -8.02
N ALA A 33 -29.04 22.11 -6.92
CA ALA A 33 -29.74 21.48 -5.80
C ALA A 33 -31.13 21.00 -6.16
N GLU A 34 -31.77 21.55 -7.22
CA GLU A 34 -33.10 21.17 -7.69
C GLU A 34 -33.03 19.93 -8.62
N LEU A 35 -31.87 19.57 -9.13
CA LEU A 35 -31.69 18.40 -9.98
C LEU A 35 -31.79 17.12 -9.16
N ASP A 36 -32.74 16.24 -9.52
CA ASP A 36 -32.92 14.96 -8.84
C ASP A 36 -31.61 14.17 -8.86
N GLN A 37 -31.12 13.77 -7.67
CA GLN A 37 -29.88 13.02 -7.49
C GLN A 37 -29.87 11.69 -8.27
N LYS A 38 -31.01 11.13 -8.60
CA LYS A 38 -31.12 9.94 -9.46
C LYS A 38 -30.61 10.16 -10.88
N LEU A 39 -30.50 11.42 -11.32
CA LEU A 39 -29.95 11.82 -12.61
C LEU A 39 -28.46 12.08 -12.57
N TRP A 40 -27.85 12.10 -11.39
CA TRP A 40 -26.40 12.27 -11.25
C TRP A 40 -25.65 10.99 -11.63
N ALA A 41 -24.55 11.13 -12.32
CA ALA A 41 -23.75 10.00 -12.76
C ALA A 41 -23.10 9.26 -11.58
N VAL A 42 -22.67 10.02 -10.58
CA VAL A 42 -21.98 9.55 -9.39
C VAL A 42 -22.60 10.17 -8.15
N LEU A 43 -22.70 9.43 -7.06
CA LEU A 43 -23.23 9.89 -5.77
C LEU A 43 -22.14 10.08 -4.70
N ALA A 44 -21.00 9.43 -4.86
CA ALA A 44 -19.82 9.62 -4.02
C ALA A 44 -18.54 9.28 -4.78
N CYS A 45 -17.46 10.01 -4.50
CA CYS A 45 -16.12 9.69 -4.98
C CYS A 45 -15.09 9.78 -3.83
N PRO A 46 -13.98 9.01 -3.87
CA PRO A 46 -12.91 9.14 -2.90
C PRO A 46 -12.15 10.45 -3.09
N THR A 47 -11.49 10.94 -2.02
CA THR A 47 -10.60 12.11 -2.06
C THR A 47 -9.16 11.78 -2.42
N SER A 48 -8.83 10.50 -2.60
CA SER A 48 -7.49 10.01 -2.91
C SER A 48 -7.49 9.08 -4.13
N GLY A 49 -6.34 8.93 -4.77
CA GLY A 49 -6.19 8.06 -5.96
C GLY A 49 -6.78 8.65 -7.24
N LEU A 50 -7.09 9.93 -7.26
CA LEU A 50 -7.60 10.68 -8.41
C LEU A 50 -6.48 11.56 -8.99
N GLU A 51 -6.55 11.82 -10.27
CA GLU A 51 -5.70 12.80 -10.96
C GLU A 51 -6.35 14.19 -10.85
N PHE A 52 -6.41 14.65 -9.65
CA PHE A 52 -7.05 15.91 -9.27
C PHE A 52 -6.34 16.53 -8.06
N ASP A 53 -6.50 17.82 -7.86
CA ASP A 53 -5.90 18.52 -6.72
C ASP A 53 -6.45 17.96 -5.40
N SER A 54 -5.58 17.29 -4.64
CA SER A 54 -5.97 16.63 -3.39
C SER A 54 -6.41 17.63 -2.32
N ARG A 55 -5.82 18.83 -2.32
CA ARG A 55 -6.20 19.88 -1.36
C ARG A 55 -7.59 20.43 -1.66
N THR A 56 -7.94 20.60 -2.95
CA THR A 56 -9.32 20.96 -3.33
C THR A 56 -10.32 19.93 -2.84
N LEU A 57 -10.02 18.62 -3.02
CA LEU A 57 -10.91 17.55 -2.56
C LEU A 57 -11.06 17.56 -1.03
N GLN A 58 -9.97 17.77 -0.27
CA GLN A 58 -10.01 17.91 1.18
C GLN A 58 -10.84 19.11 1.65
N LEU A 59 -10.82 20.22 0.92
CA LEU A 59 -11.61 21.41 1.25
C LEU A 59 -13.13 21.24 0.95
N ILE A 60 -13.49 20.24 0.13
CA ILE A 60 -14.88 19.88 -0.16
C ILE A 60 -15.39 18.83 0.84
N ASP A 61 -14.56 17.86 1.22
CA ASP A 61 -14.79 16.82 2.21
C ASP A 61 -14.90 17.46 3.61
N ALA A 62 -16.12 17.84 4.00
CA ALA A 62 -16.34 18.63 5.18
C ALA A 62 -16.33 17.81 6.49
N ASP A 63 -16.65 16.52 6.42
CA ASP A 63 -16.63 15.61 7.57
C ASP A 63 -15.33 14.81 7.71
N GLY A 64 -14.41 14.96 6.74
CA GLY A 64 -13.08 14.37 6.75
C GLY A 64 -13.07 12.84 6.63
N ASP A 65 -14.12 12.24 6.08
CA ASP A 65 -14.25 10.78 5.98
C ASP A 65 -13.51 10.18 4.76
N GLY A 66 -12.85 11.02 3.95
CA GLY A 66 -12.12 10.63 2.75
C GLY A 66 -12.98 10.41 1.53
N ARG A 67 -14.21 10.94 1.52
CA ARG A 67 -15.16 10.84 0.42
C ARG A 67 -15.92 12.15 0.21
N ILE A 68 -16.17 12.49 -1.02
CA ILE A 68 -17.08 13.59 -1.38
C ILE A 68 -18.41 13.00 -1.78
N ARG A 69 -19.48 13.49 -1.15
CA ARG A 69 -20.87 13.16 -1.46
C ARG A 69 -21.65 14.34 -2.00
N VAL A 70 -22.85 14.06 -2.52
CA VAL A 70 -23.72 15.08 -3.12
C VAL A 70 -23.98 16.29 -2.19
N PRO A 71 -24.28 16.14 -0.89
CA PRO A 71 -24.49 17.29 -0.01
C PRO A 71 -23.29 18.22 0.10
N GLU A 72 -22.08 17.67 0.20
CA GLU A 72 -20.84 18.43 0.31
C GLU A 72 -20.54 19.19 -0.98
N LEU A 73 -20.73 18.52 -2.12
CA LEU A 73 -20.56 19.15 -3.43
C LEU A 73 -21.56 20.29 -3.64
N LEU A 74 -22.83 20.09 -3.27
CA LEU A 74 -23.85 21.14 -3.30
C LEU A 74 -23.53 22.31 -2.34
N ALA A 75 -22.98 22.00 -1.15
CA ALA A 75 -22.52 23.02 -0.22
C ALA A 75 -21.36 23.83 -0.81
N ALA A 76 -20.38 23.17 -1.47
CA ALA A 76 -19.27 23.85 -2.14
C ALA A 76 -19.74 24.73 -3.30
N VAL A 77 -20.67 24.24 -4.13
CA VAL A 77 -21.28 25.01 -5.23
C VAL A 77 -21.98 26.27 -4.70
N ARG A 78 -22.83 26.12 -3.70
CA ARG A 78 -23.53 27.24 -3.08
C ARG A 78 -22.54 28.24 -2.51
N TRP A 79 -21.59 27.74 -1.73
CA TRP A 79 -20.59 28.56 -1.04
C TRP A 79 -19.78 29.42 -2.02
N VAL A 80 -19.32 28.86 -3.16
CA VAL A 80 -18.55 29.63 -4.15
C VAL A 80 -19.42 30.60 -4.95
N CYS A 81 -20.63 30.21 -5.33
CA CYS A 81 -21.55 31.09 -6.08
C CYS A 81 -22.00 32.30 -5.27
N GLU A 82 -22.15 32.16 -3.96
CA GLU A 82 -22.48 33.28 -3.06
C GLU A 82 -21.32 34.29 -2.93
N ARG A 83 -20.06 33.84 -3.12
CA ARG A 83 -18.85 34.62 -2.83
C ARG A 83 -18.14 35.20 -4.06
N LEU A 84 -18.46 34.71 -5.24
CA LEU A 84 -18.06 35.32 -6.49
C LEU A 84 -19.02 36.43 -6.91
N ALA A 85 -18.49 37.53 -7.42
CA ALA A 85 -19.29 38.62 -7.98
C ALA A 85 -20.08 38.14 -9.20
N ASP A 86 -19.47 37.28 -10.04
CA ASP A 86 -20.07 36.63 -11.18
C ASP A 86 -19.71 35.13 -11.22
N PRO A 87 -20.66 34.20 -11.01
CA PRO A 87 -20.44 32.77 -11.12
C PRO A 87 -19.99 32.29 -12.53
N ALA A 88 -20.13 33.13 -13.58
CA ALA A 88 -19.62 32.81 -14.93
C ALA A 88 -18.10 32.62 -14.96
N LEU A 89 -17.37 33.15 -13.99
CA LEU A 89 -15.93 32.99 -13.82
C LEU A 89 -15.53 31.51 -13.59
N LEU A 90 -16.44 30.67 -13.06
CA LEU A 90 -16.18 29.23 -12.86
C LEU A 90 -16.03 28.47 -14.18
N PHE A 91 -16.56 28.98 -15.27
CA PHE A 91 -16.48 28.37 -16.59
C PHE A 91 -15.31 28.88 -17.43
N GLN A 92 -14.60 29.90 -16.96
CA GLN A 92 -13.43 30.46 -17.63
C GLN A 92 -12.18 29.63 -17.31
N PRO A 93 -11.32 29.36 -18.30
CA PRO A 93 -10.05 28.68 -18.08
C PRO A 93 -9.09 29.54 -17.25
N GLY A 94 -8.17 28.91 -16.54
CA GLY A 94 -7.14 29.56 -15.74
C GLY A 94 -7.30 29.30 -14.25
N ASP A 95 -6.28 29.66 -13.48
CA ASP A 95 -6.18 29.45 -12.03
C ASP A 95 -6.17 30.77 -11.22
N ALA A 96 -6.12 31.93 -11.92
CA ALA A 96 -6.09 33.25 -11.31
C ALA A 96 -7.49 33.74 -10.92
N LEU A 97 -7.63 34.28 -9.73
CA LEU A 97 -8.82 34.98 -9.23
C LEU A 97 -8.50 36.45 -9.03
N ALA A 98 -9.14 37.32 -9.79
CA ALA A 98 -9.03 38.76 -9.62
C ALA A 98 -9.69 39.19 -8.29
N LEU A 99 -9.09 40.18 -7.59
CA LEU A 99 -9.59 40.68 -6.32
C LEU A 99 -10.97 41.31 -6.42
N ASP A 100 -11.30 41.90 -7.55
CA ASP A 100 -12.61 42.47 -7.83
C ASP A 100 -13.69 41.41 -8.12
N ALA A 101 -13.27 40.20 -8.48
CA ALA A 101 -14.14 39.07 -8.64
C ALA A 101 -14.66 38.49 -7.30
N ILE A 102 -14.05 38.86 -6.18
CA ILE A 102 -14.56 38.53 -4.86
C ILE A 102 -15.76 39.47 -4.57
N ARG A 103 -16.91 38.91 -4.23
CA ARG A 103 -18.08 39.71 -3.87
C ARG A 103 -17.77 40.62 -2.67
N ALA A 104 -18.03 41.90 -2.82
CA ALA A 104 -17.70 42.90 -1.78
C ALA A 104 -18.85 43.27 -0.85
N ASP A 105 -20.04 42.68 -1.10
CA ASP A 105 -21.24 43.04 -0.36
C ASP A 105 -21.13 42.57 1.10
N GLY A 106 -21.19 43.53 2.05
CA GLY A 106 -21.10 43.24 3.48
C GLY A 106 -19.67 43.22 4.06
N GLU A 107 -19.59 43.01 5.38
CA GLU A 107 -18.34 43.06 6.15
C GLU A 107 -17.42 41.85 5.78
N GLU A 108 -17.99 40.70 5.47
CA GLU A 108 -17.23 39.48 5.12
C GLU A 108 -16.46 39.65 3.82
N GLY A 109 -17.09 40.16 2.76
CA GLY A 109 -16.44 40.38 1.47
C GLY A 109 -15.35 41.47 1.53
N ALA A 110 -15.56 42.53 2.31
CA ALA A 110 -14.55 43.54 2.54
C ALA A 110 -13.33 42.96 3.28
N ARG A 111 -13.55 42.07 4.26
CA ARG A 111 -12.49 41.35 5.01
C ARG A 111 -11.67 40.48 4.09
N TRP A 112 -12.30 39.71 3.22
CA TRP A 112 -11.60 38.82 2.28
C TRP A 112 -10.77 39.59 1.25
N ARG A 113 -11.27 40.72 0.73
CA ARG A 113 -10.47 41.55 -0.15
C ARG A 113 -9.26 42.18 0.59
N ALA A 114 -9.42 42.53 1.85
CA ALA A 114 -8.31 43.02 2.68
C ALA A 114 -7.27 41.92 2.93
N ALA A 115 -7.72 40.70 3.29
CA ALA A 115 -6.87 39.52 3.44
C ALA A 115 -6.14 39.17 2.13
N ALA A 116 -6.81 39.25 0.97
CA ALA A 116 -6.22 38.98 -0.33
C ALA A 116 -5.08 39.97 -0.65
N ARG A 117 -5.26 41.25 -0.33
CA ARG A 117 -4.19 42.27 -0.45
C ARG A 117 -3.03 42.00 0.51
N GLN A 118 -3.33 41.56 1.73
CA GLN A 118 -2.30 41.22 2.71
C GLN A 118 -1.49 39.99 2.25
N VAL A 119 -2.13 38.98 1.68
CA VAL A 119 -1.46 37.83 1.06
C VAL A 119 -0.50 38.31 -0.03
N LEU A 120 -0.94 39.17 -0.96
CA LEU A 120 -0.07 39.70 -2.02
C LEU A 120 1.10 40.50 -1.48
N VAL A 121 0.90 41.31 -0.40
CA VAL A 121 1.99 42.05 0.27
C VAL A 121 3.00 41.04 0.86
N ARG A 122 2.56 40.02 1.57
CA ARG A 122 3.43 38.97 2.16
C ARG A 122 4.23 38.21 1.10
N LEU A 123 3.64 38.01 -0.08
CA LEU A 123 4.31 37.40 -1.23
C LEU A 123 5.27 38.34 -1.97
N GLY A 124 5.38 39.62 -1.55
CA GLY A 124 6.22 40.63 -2.21
C GLY A 124 5.63 41.20 -3.50
N ARG A 125 4.30 41.03 -3.70
CA ARG A 125 3.57 41.45 -4.91
C ARG A 125 2.44 42.46 -4.61
N PRO A 126 2.73 43.60 -3.92
CA PRO A 126 1.67 44.50 -3.45
C PRO A 126 0.89 45.20 -4.57
N GLN A 127 1.40 45.19 -5.81
CA GLN A 127 0.77 45.84 -6.97
C GLN A 127 -0.11 44.86 -7.78
N ASP A 128 -0.03 43.58 -7.48
CA ASP A 128 -0.83 42.57 -8.19
C ASP A 128 -2.28 42.63 -7.74
N THR A 129 -3.17 42.26 -8.65
CA THR A 129 -4.63 42.29 -8.45
C THR A 129 -5.26 40.90 -8.54
N GLU A 130 -4.44 39.86 -8.66
CA GLU A 130 -4.89 38.46 -8.85
C GLU A 130 -4.16 37.53 -7.90
N LEU A 131 -4.90 36.55 -7.39
CA LEU A 131 -4.40 35.41 -6.62
C LEU A 131 -4.48 34.13 -7.44
N THR A 132 -3.49 33.27 -7.30
CA THR A 132 -3.43 31.95 -7.93
C THR A 132 -3.35 30.85 -6.89
N VAL A 133 -3.58 29.60 -7.30
CA VAL A 133 -3.40 28.44 -6.40
C VAL A 133 -1.96 28.31 -5.91
N ALA A 134 -0.99 28.71 -6.73
CA ALA A 134 0.43 28.69 -6.36
C ALA A 134 0.77 29.64 -5.20
N ASP A 135 -0.01 30.69 -5.00
CA ASP A 135 0.18 31.65 -3.91
C ASP A 135 -0.10 31.03 -2.53
N PHE A 136 -0.85 29.93 -2.48
CA PHE A 136 -1.19 29.16 -1.28
C PHE A 136 -0.39 27.85 -1.15
N ALA A 137 0.62 27.61 -2.00
CA ALA A 137 1.39 26.38 -1.99
C ALA A 137 2.37 26.30 -0.82
N ASP A 138 2.82 27.45 -0.29
CA ASP A 138 3.77 27.53 0.81
C ASP A 138 3.15 28.29 2.00
N PRO A 139 2.59 27.57 2.99
CA PRO A 139 1.99 28.19 4.18
C PRO A 139 2.96 29.07 4.98
N ALA A 140 4.26 28.73 5.00
CA ALA A 140 5.27 29.52 5.72
C ALA A 140 5.44 30.93 5.18
N ARG A 141 5.04 31.18 3.94
CA ARG A 141 5.05 32.56 3.35
C ARG A 141 3.79 33.35 3.69
N LEU A 142 2.70 32.65 4.02
CA LEU A 142 1.41 33.26 4.36
C LEU A 142 1.25 33.46 5.86
N PHE A 143 1.75 32.52 6.65
CA PHE A 143 1.71 32.54 8.12
C PHE A 143 3.12 32.56 8.66
N MET A 144 3.50 33.68 9.28
CA MET A 144 4.83 33.80 9.89
C MET A 144 4.82 33.12 11.26
N PRO A 145 5.84 32.29 11.59
CA PRO A 145 5.89 31.59 12.88
C PRO A 145 6.04 32.52 14.10
N THR A 146 6.29 33.80 13.85
CA THR A 146 6.44 34.88 14.87
C THR A 146 5.16 35.68 15.09
N GLU A 147 4.06 35.35 14.39
CA GLU A 147 2.77 36.06 14.48
C GLU A 147 1.64 35.04 14.82
N PRO A 148 0.69 35.42 15.70
CA PRO A 148 -0.50 34.58 15.95
C PRO A 148 -1.30 34.36 14.65
N ASN A 149 -1.75 33.12 14.44
CA ASN A 149 -2.40 32.71 13.20
C ASN A 149 -3.76 32.01 13.38
N GLY A 150 -4.22 31.85 14.62
CA GLY A 150 -5.60 31.48 14.95
C GLY A 150 -5.86 29.97 15.07
N ASP A 151 -4.86 29.11 14.92
CA ASP A 151 -5.07 27.66 14.98
C ASP A 151 -4.94 27.05 16.38
N GLY A 152 -4.50 27.87 17.36
CA GLY A 152 -4.27 27.43 18.73
C GLY A 152 -3.03 26.57 18.91
N VAL A 153 -2.10 26.60 17.94
CA VAL A 153 -0.80 25.92 17.97
C VAL A 153 0.29 26.97 18.05
N VAL A 154 1.09 26.93 19.09
CA VAL A 154 2.12 27.91 19.34
C VAL A 154 3.50 27.31 19.08
N PRO A 155 4.21 27.72 18.01
CA PRO A 155 5.58 27.33 17.75
C PRO A 155 6.57 28.08 18.69
N ALA A 156 7.78 27.54 18.83
CA ALA A 156 8.79 28.11 19.73
C ALA A 156 9.21 29.54 19.33
N GLU A 157 9.13 29.88 18.05
CA GLU A 157 9.46 31.20 17.48
C GLU A 157 8.46 32.28 17.90
N LEU A 158 7.23 31.92 18.27
CA LEU A 158 6.23 32.85 18.78
C LEU A 158 6.42 33.16 20.27
N ALA A 159 7.26 32.39 20.98
CA ALA A 159 7.48 32.55 22.40
C ALA A 159 8.05 33.96 22.75
N PRO A 160 7.56 34.61 23.80
CA PRO A 160 8.03 35.95 24.19
C PRO A 160 9.43 35.90 24.79
N ASP A 161 9.92 34.78 25.24
CA ASP A 161 11.26 34.59 25.83
C ASP A 161 11.71 33.12 25.80
N GLU A 162 12.97 32.90 26.21
CA GLU A 162 13.63 31.59 26.20
C GLU A 162 12.94 30.54 27.12
N ALA A 163 12.36 30.98 28.24
CA ALA A 163 11.70 30.06 29.19
C ALA A 163 10.44 29.43 28.60
N VAL A 164 9.61 30.22 27.91
CA VAL A 164 8.43 29.74 27.21
C VAL A 164 8.83 28.93 25.97
N ALA A 165 9.86 29.35 25.23
CA ALA A 165 10.38 28.60 24.10
C ALA A 165 10.90 27.21 24.51
N ALA A 166 11.66 27.15 25.60
CA ALA A 166 12.13 25.86 26.15
C ALA A 166 10.97 24.96 26.59
N LEU A 167 9.94 25.51 27.23
CA LEU A 167 8.74 24.76 27.60
C LEU A 167 8.03 24.20 26.38
N ILE A 168 7.84 24.99 25.31
CA ILE A 168 7.27 24.51 24.05
C ILE A 168 8.09 23.34 23.50
N GLY A 169 9.44 23.48 23.49
CA GLY A 169 10.33 22.40 23.07
C GLY A 169 10.15 21.11 23.87
N HIS A 170 10.02 21.21 25.21
CA HIS A 170 9.74 20.05 26.06
C HIS A 170 8.36 19.44 25.81
N VAL A 171 7.32 20.26 25.66
CA VAL A 171 5.96 19.80 25.33
C VAL A 171 5.96 19.04 24.00
N VAL A 172 6.52 19.64 22.95
CA VAL A 172 6.59 19.04 21.61
C VAL A 172 7.38 17.74 21.62
N THR A 173 8.49 17.68 22.33
CA THR A 173 9.34 16.48 22.36
C THR A 173 8.69 15.33 23.12
N THR A 174 7.93 15.60 24.19
CA THR A 174 7.39 14.58 25.09
C THR A 174 5.95 14.20 24.81
N GLN A 175 5.13 15.13 24.28
CA GLN A 175 3.70 14.88 23.98
C GLN A 175 3.42 14.76 22.47
N GLY A 176 4.42 15.02 21.63
CA GLY A 176 4.28 15.09 20.18
C GLY A 176 4.01 16.49 19.69
N ALA A 177 4.45 16.75 18.45
CA ALA A 177 4.26 18.02 17.76
C ALA A 177 2.91 18.08 17.06
N THR A 178 2.23 19.22 17.17
CA THR A 178 1.17 19.60 16.22
C THR A 178 1.79 20.64 15.26
N THR A 179 1.50 20.48 13.97
CA THR A 179 2.03 21.41 12.98
C THR A 179 1.18 22.68 12.96
N ASP A 180 1.79 23.81 13.22
CA ASP A 180 1.22 25.15 13.09
C ASP A 180 0.98 25.51 11.62
N ARG A 181 0.09 26.46 11.33
CA ARG A 181 -0.18 26.97 9.96
C ARG A 181 1.05 27.49 9.24
N SER A 182 2.08 27.96 9.96
CA SER A 182 3.38 28.33 9.39
C SER A 182 4.23 27.13 8.95
N GLY A 183 3.79 25.90 9.24
CA GLY A 183 4.52 24.67 8.99
C GLY A 183 5.51 24.28 10.10
N GLN A 184 5.65 25.07 11.17
CA GLN A 184 6.53 24.77 12.28
C GLN A 184 5.85 23.84 13.32
N PRO A 185 6.63 23.04 14.06
CA PRO A 185 6.09 22.23 15.15
C PRO A 185 5.76 23.14 16.34
N GLY A 186 4.56 22.99 16.90
CA GLY A 186 4.10 23.81 18.02
C GLY A 186 3.37 23.00 19.09
N ALA A 187 3.06 23.67 20.20
CA ALA A 187 2.31 23.14 21.33
C ALA A 187 0.86 23.61 21.30
N THR A 188 -0.08 22.68 21.54
CA THR A 188 -1.50 22.99 21.74
C THR A 188 -1.83 23.07 23.25
N ARG A 189 -3.04 23.53 23.57
CA ARG A 189 -3.54 23.53 24.95
C ARG A 189 -3.58 22.10 25.52
N ASP A 190 -4.03 21.15 24.75
CA ASP A 190 -4.16 19.76 25.21
C ASP A 190 -2.78 19.13 25.47
N ASN A 191 -1.77 19.43 24.61
CA ASN A 191 -0.41 18.98 24.78
C ASN A 191 0.24 19.61 26.05
N LEU A 192 -0.01 20.90 26.29
CA LEU A 192 0.46 21.58 27.48
C LEU A 192 -0.16 20.98 28.74
N ASP A 193 -1.48 20.78 28.77
CA ASP A 193 -2.19 20.24 29.92
C ASP A 193 -1.74 18.80 30.22
N ALA A 194 -1.55 17.96 29.16
CA ALA A 194 -1.02 16.61 29.28
C ALA A 194 0.43 16.60 29.82
N PHE A 195 1.28 17.48 29.31
CA PHE A 195 2.64 17.66 29.81
C PHE A 195 2.65 18.02 31.29
N LEU A 196 1.87 19.03 31.71
CA LEU A 196 1.82 19.48 33.09
C LEU A 196 1.27 18.40 34.04
N ALA A 197 0.28 17.62 33.59
CA ALA A 197 -0.23 16.48 34.35
C ALA A 197 0.86 15.42 34.56
N ALA A 198 1.57 15.03 33.49
CA ALA A 198 2.68 14.08 33.56
C ALA A 198 3.85 14.63 34.41
N ALA A 199 4.19 15.91 34.26
CA ALA A 199 5.26 16.56 35.02
C ALA A 199 4.97 16.57 36.54
N ARG A 200 3.72 16.83 36.93
CA ARG A 200 3.28 16.76 38.33
C ARG A 200 3.38 15.33 38.87
N GLN A 201 2.93 14.37 38.10
CA GLN A 201 3.00 12.94 38.48
C GLN A 201 4.46 12.48 38.66
N VAL A 202 5.36 12.84 37.73
CA VAL A 202 6.80 12.53 37.84
C VAL A 202 7.40 13.23 39.04
N ARG A 203 7.06 14.49 39.26
CA ARG A 203 7.59 15.25 40.40
C ARG A 203 7.11 14.68 41.75
N GLU A 204 5.86 14.24 41.85
CA GLU A 204 5.32 13.55 43.00
C GLU A 204 6.08 12.24 43.29
N TRP A 205 6.35 11.46 42.23
CA TRP A 205 7.18 10.25 42.34
C TRP A 205 8.62 10.58 42.80
N GLN A 206 9.26 11.60 42.22
CA GLN A 206 10.62 12.03 42.64
C GLN A 206 10.65 12.53 44.06
N ALA A 207 9.64 13.28 44.53
CA ALA A 207 9.56 13.85 45.85
C ALA A 207 9.54 12.78 46.95
N GLN A 208 9.04 11.59 46.66
CA GLN A 208 9.10 10.44 47.60
C GLN A 208 10.53 10.06 47.96
N ALA A 209 11.47 10.21 47.03
CA ALA A 209 12.88 9.89 47.27
C ALA A 209 13.66 11.03 48.00
N GLU A 210 13.11 12.25 47.98
CA GLU A 210 13.70 13.41 48.67
C GLU A 210 13.33 13.47 50.17
N THR A 211 12.36 12.68 50.64
CA THR A 211 11.88 12.69 52.03
C THR A 211 12.74 11.74 52.86
N ASP A 212 13.47 12.27 53.85
CA ASP A 212 14.45 11.55 54.67
C ASP A 212 13.86 10.40 55.52
N ASP A 213 12.56 10.44 55.82
CA ASP A 213 11.85 9.46 56.65
C ASP A 213 11.33 8.23 55.88
N SER A 214 11.49 8.18 54.57
CA SER A 214 10.90 7.10 53.76
C SER A 214 11.67 5.78 53.80
N GLY A 215 12.92 5.78 54.23
CA GLY A 215 13.82 4.61 54.14
C GLY A 215 14.15 4.18 52.72
N LEU A 216 13.68 4.94 51.75
CA LEU A 216 13.83 4.70 50.30
C LEU A 216 15.31 4.79 49.90
N MET A 217 15.98 5.83 50.32
CA MET A 217 17.39 6.10 50.03
C MET A 217 18.28 5.59 51.16
N ALA A 218 18.20 4.28 51.46
CA ALA A 218 18.89 3.67 52.60
C ALA A 218 20.43 3.86 52.59
N TRP A 219 21.03 4.07 51.39
CA TRP A 219 22.46 4.39 51.23
C TRP A 219 22.67 5.86 50.81
N GLY A 220 21.67 6.74 51.03
CA GLY A 220 21.69 8.13 50.55
C GLY A 220 21.82 8.21 49.04
N GLU A 221 22.57 9.17 48.54
CA GLU A 221 22.82 9.34 47.11
C GLU A 221 23.46 8.11 46.41
N ARG A 222 24.07 7.20 47.18
CA ARG A 222 24.69 5.98 46.66
C ARG A 222 23.70 4.84 46.47
N THR A 223 22.43 4.98 46.86
CA THR A 223 21.43 3.90 46.74
C THR A 223 21.34 3.28 45.31
N PRO A 224 21.38 4.04 44.20
CA PRO A 224 21.39 3.45 42.85
C PRO A 224 22.62 2.59 42.57
N ALA A 225 23.82 3.08 42.98
CA ALA A 225 25.09 2.33 42.82
C ALA A 225 25.14 1.08 43.71
N ALA A 226 24.64 1.21 44.93
CA ALA A 226 24.52 0.10 45.89
C ALA A 226 23.56 -0.99 45.34
N LEU A 227 22.41 -0.62 44.81
CA LEU A 227 21.48 -1.58 44.18
C LEU A 227 22.13 -2.26 42.97
N ALA A 228 22.81 -1.52 42.12
CA ALA A 228 23.48 -2.09 40.96
C ALA A 228 24.57 -3.10 41.36
N ALA A 229 25.35 -2.79 42.39
CA ALA A 229 26.36 -3.70 42.96
C ALA A 229 25.72 -4.95 43.57
N PHE A 230 24.60 -4.80 44.28
CA PHE A 230 23.82 -5.90 44.85
C PHE A 230 23.25 -6.81 43.77
N ASP A 231 22.58 -6.26 42.78
CA ASP A 231 21.94 -7.01 41.70
C ASP A 231 22.96 -7.76 40.82
N ALA A 232 24.15 -7.20 40.63
CA ALA A 232 25.24 -7.82 39.90
C ALA A 232 25.71 -9.18 40.48
N VAL A 233 25.44 -9.43 41.75
CA VAL A 233 25.85 -10.64 42.46
C VAL A 233 24.67 -11.43 43.05
N GLN A 234 23.47 -10.88 43.07
CA GLN A 234 22.31 -11.42 43.79
C GLN A 234 22.05 -12.91 43.46
N ALA A 235 21.97 -13.27 42.20
CA ALA A 235 21.70 -14.65 41.79
C ALA A 235 22.80 -15.60 42.24
N LYS A 236 24.06 -15.16 42.16
CA LYS A 236 25.23 -16.01 42.52
C LYS A 236 25.38 -16.18 44.02
N VAL A 237 25.12 -15.13 44.78
CA VAL A 237 25.12 -15.20 46.27
C VAL A 237 23.95 -16.05 46.75
N GLN A 238 22.79 -15.96 46.13
CA GLN A 238 21.63 -16.81 46.47
C GLN A 238 21.91 -18.29 46.17
N ASP A 239 22.58 -18.60 45.05
CA ASP A 239 23.05 -19.98 44.74
C ASP A 239 23.99 -20.47 45.80
N TYR A 240 24.96 -19.65 46.24
CA TYR A 240 25.92 -20.00 47.28
C TYR A 240 25.24 -20.39 48.61
N TYR A 241 24.36 -19.53 49.12
CA TYR A 241 23.65 -19.81 50.37
C TYR A 241 22.71 -21.00 50.26
N THR A 242 22.06 -21.19 49.10
CA THR A 242 21.23 -22.36 48.83
C THR A 242 22.05 -23.64 48.91
N ARG A 243 23.27 -23.65 48.37
CA ARG A 243 24.20 -24.80 48.46
C ARG A 243 24.65 -25.03 49.91
N CYS A 244 24.96 -23.99 50.64
CA CYS A 244 25.34 -24.12 52.06
C CYS A 244 24.20 -24.70 52.90
N ARG A 245 22.97 -24.30 52.68
CA ARG A 245 21.78 -24.88 53.34
C ARG A 245 21.53 -26.33 52.95
N LEU A 246 21.77 -26.71 51.70
CA LEU A 246 21.68 -28.10 51.24
C LEU A 246 22.78 -28.96 51.92
N ALA A 247 23.99 -28.43 52.06
CA ALA A 247 25.08 -29.08 52.80
C ALA A 247 24.77 -29.23 54.30
N ALA A 248 24.05 -28.29 54.90
CA ALA A 248 23.58 -28.38 56.28
C ALA A 248 22.42 -29.39 56.44
N PHE A 249 21.58 -29.54 55.43
CA PHE A 249 20.48 -30.51 55.43
C PHE A 249 20.99 -31.95 55.27
N ASP A 250 22.02 -32.20 54.44
CA ASP A 250 22.62 -33.52 54.25
C ASP A 250 24.14 -33.39 54.03
N ASP A 251 24.91 -33.87 55.04
CA ASP A 251 26.36 -33.79 55.00
C ASP A 251 27.01 -34.42 53.78
N ARG A 252 26.37 -35.43 53.15
CA ARG A 252 26.80 -36.08 51.92
C ARG A 252 26.76 -35.11 50.72
N ALA A 253 25.94 -34.07 50.78
CA ALA A 253 25.84 -33.07 49.73
C ALA A 253 27.06 -32.13 49.71
N THR A 254 27.77 -31.97 50.81
CA THR A 254 28.91 -31.03 50.91
C THR A 254 29.99 -31.32 49.87
N GLU A 255 30.36 -32.58 49.67
CA GLU A 255 31.37 -32.93 48.65
C GLU A 255 30.84 -32.75 47.21
N ALA A 256 29.60 -33.18 46.99
CA ALA A 256 28.96 -33.10 45.67
C ALA A 256 28.67 -31.64 45.19
N LEU A 257 28.46 -30.69 46.12
CA LEU A 257 28.17 -29.27 45.83
C LEU A 257 29.44 -28.44 45.61
N ASN A 258 30.61 -28.97 45.96
CA ASN A 258 31.92 -28.42 45.59
C ASN A 258 32.41 -29.06 44.27
N PRO A 259 33.23 -28.36 43.47
CA PRO A 259 33.76 -28.93 42.25
C PRO A 259 34.67 -30.15 42.54
N PRO A 260 34.45 -31.30 41.89
CA PRO A 260 35.31 -32.47 42.03
C PRO A 260 36.68 -32.23 41.35
N ASP A 261 37.70 -33.00 41.73
CA ASP A 261 39.06 -32.93 41.17
C ASP A 261 39.05 -33.08 39.62
N SER A 262 38.18 -33.92 39.08
CA SER A 262 37.99 -34.09 37.65
C SER A 262 37.66 -32.77 36.93
N ARG A 263 36.82 -31.90 37.58
CA ARG A 263 36.48 -30.61 37.03
C ARG A 263 37.65 -29.65 36.98
N TYR A 264 38.51 -29.67 37.99
CA TYR A 264 39.73 -28.89 37.98
C TYR A 264 40.74 -29.42 36.96
N ALA A 265 40.83 -30.74 36.76
CA ALA A 265 41.63 -31.34 35.73
C ALA A 265 41.18 -30.94 34.30
N GLU A 266 39.83 -30.88 34.04
CA GLU A 266 39.29 -30.37 32.78
C GLU A 266 39.65 -28.90 32.56
N LEU A 267 39.50 -28.08 33.59
CA LEU A 267 39.82 -26.64 33.51
C LEU A 267 41.31 -26.41 33.25
N SER A 268 42.21 -27.23 33.88
CA SER A 268 43.66 -27.09 33.72
C SER A 268 44.17 -27.45 32.31
N ALA A 269 43.34 -28.12 31.52
CA ALA A 269 43.71 -28.53 30.17
C ALA A 269 43.63 -27.40 29.10
N GLN A 270 43.10 -26.21 29.49
CA GLN A 270 42.93 -25.07 28.58
C GLN A 270 43.42 -23.77 29.24
N PRO A 271 43.73 -22.72 28.46
CA PRO A 271 44.00 -21.40 29.02
C PRO A 271 42.76 -20.88 29.76
N LEU A 272 42.94 -20.32 30.94
CA LEU A 272 41.86 -19.78 31.74
C LEU A 272 41.95 -18.26 31.82
N GLY A 273 40.83 -17.56 31.55
CA GLY A 273 40.63 -16.17 31.86
C GLY A 273 39.78 -15.99 33.11
N GLU A 274 39.99 -14.90 33.82
CA GLU A 274 39.18 -14.61 35.04
C GLU A 274 37.67 -14.54 34.72
N ASN A 275 37.29 -14.13 33.51
CA ASN A 275 35.92 -13.99 33.10
C ASN A 275 35.34 -15.15 32.28
N ASP A 276 36.07 -16.30 32.21
CA ASP A 276 35.56 -17.46 31.47
C ASP A 276 34.29 -18.03 32.13
N ASP A 277 33.30 -18.36 31.30
CA ASP A 277 32.04 -18.96 31.78
C ASP A 277 32.28 -20.24 32.59
N ALA A 278 33.29 -20.99 32.23
CA ALA A 278 33.67 -22.21 32.94
C ALA A 278 34.12 -21.93 34.37
N VAL A 279 34.85 -20.81 34.62
CA VAL A 279 35.28 -20.34 35.93
C VAL A 279 34.09 -19.69 36.65
N ALA A 280 33.35 -18.81 35.99
CA ALA A 280 32.20 -18.13 36.58
C ALA A 280 31.08 -19.09 37.03
N GLY A 281 30.94 -20.24 36.32
CA GLY A 281 30.00 -21.30 36.65
C GLY A 281 30.32 -22.08 37.96
N LEU A 282 31.58 -22.06 38.45
CA LEU A 282 31.95 -22.68 39.71
C LEU A 282 31.22 -21.99 40.90
N PRO A 283 31.10 -22.64 42.08
CA PRO A 283 30.55 -22.01 43.29
C PRO A 283 31.26 -20.69 43.60
N LEU A 284 30.54 -19.74 44.24
CA LEU A 284 31.07 -18.42 44.57
C LEU A 284 32.23 -18.50 45.59
N ALA A 285 32.12 -19.42 46.54
CA ALA A 285 33.14 -19.78 47.49
C ALA A 285 33.00 -21.27 47.86
N ARG A 286 33.90 -21.83 48.66
CA ARG A 286 33.82 -23.21 49.14
C ARG A 286 32.54 -23.42 49.94
N VAL A 287 31.72 -24.38 49.50
CA VAL A 287 30.44 -24.73 50.14
C VAL A 287 30.73 -25.55 51.42
N ALA A 288 30.15 -25.11 52.54
CA ALA A 288 30.15 -25.83 53.81
C ALA A 288 28.79 -25.61 54.52
N PRO A 289 28.37 -26.49 55.45
CA PRO A 289 27.14 -26.32 56.18
C PRO A 289 27.07 -24.94 56.84
N ASP A 290 25.97 -24.20 56.57
CA ASP A 290 25.66 -22.87 57.12
C ASP A 290 26.81 -21.85 57.06
N ALA A 291 27.68 -21.99 56.07
CA ALA A 291 28.86 -21.11 55.94
C ALA A 291 28.45 -19.68 55.56
N ALA A 292 29.08 -18.71 56.21
CA ALA A 292 29.04 -17.32 55.82
C ALA A 292 29.83 -17.09 54.51
N LEU A 293 29.39 -16.16 53.66
CA LEU A 293 30.09 -15.80 52.42
C LEU A 293 31.35 -15.00 52.76
N PRO A 294 32.56 -15.47 52.35
CA PRO A 294 33.75 -14.65 52.47
C PRO A 294 33.71 -13.46 51.54
N LEU A 295 34.20 -12.29 51.97
CA LEU A 295 34.18 -11.05 51.16
C LEU A 295 35.58 -10.62 50.69
N LEU A 296 36.67 -11.26 51.16
CA LEU A 296 38.06 -10.89 50.89
C LEU A 296 38.84 -11.99 50.18
N THR A 297 38.84 -13.19 50.74
CA THR A 297 39.65 -14.30 50.26
C THR A 297 38.81 -15.55 50.11
N GLY A 298 39.26 -16.50 49.25
CA GLY A 298 38.53 -17.73 49.01
C GLY A 298 37.32 -17.61 48.07
N LEU A 299 37.25 -16.53 47.32
CA LEU A 299 36.24 -16.26 46.32
C LEU A 299 36.60 -16.80 44.94
N ASN A 300 35.62 -17.19 44.18
CA ASN A 300 35.78 -17.48 42.76
C ASN A 300 36.33 -16.26 42.01
N PRO A 301 37.47 -16.39 41.30
CA PRO A 301 38.12 -15.27 40.59
C PRO A 301 37.21 -14.46 39.70
N ALA A 302 36.28 -15.10 38.97
CA ALA A 302 35.34 -14.43 38.07
C ALA A 302 34.38 -13.47 38.81
N TRP A 303 34.17 -13.64 40.11
CA TRP A 303 33.23 -12.86 40.91
C TRP A 303 33.90 -11.92 41.90
N GLN A 304 35.24 -12.00 42.06
CA GLN A 304 35.99 -11.28 43.08
C GLN A 304 35.79 -9.76 42.97
N ALA A 305 35.87 -9.18 41.75
CA ALA A 305 35.69 -7.74 41.54
C ALA A 305 34.26 -7.30 41.90
N ARG A 306 33.23 -8.10 41.58
CA ARG A 306 31.83 -7.80 41.88
C ARG A 306 31.53 -7.92 43.38
N ILE A 307 32.11 -8.89 44.03
CA ILE A 307 32.00 -9.01 45.51
C ILE A 307 32.74 -7.88 46.22
N ALA A 308 33.89 -7.42 45.70
CA ALA A 308 34.58 -6.24 46.19
C ALA A 308 33.71 -4.97 46.07
N ALA A 309 33.03 -4.80 44.93
CA ALA A 309 32.06 -3.72 44.73
C ALA A 309 30.88 -3.82 45.71
N LEU A 310 30.29 -5.02 45.87
CA LEU A 310 29.25 -5.27 46.89
C LEU A 310 29.74 -4.88 48.30
N ARG A 311 30.96 -5.30 48.68
CA ARG A 311 31.52 -4.96 49.99
C ARG A 311 31.64 -3.45 50.19
N THR A 312 32.17 -2.73 49.17
CA THR A 312 32.41 -1.29 49.27
C THR A 312 31.12 -0.47 49.22
N GLU A 313 30.24 -0.78 48.27
CA GLU A 313 29.05 0.06 48.03
C GLU A 313 27.87 -0.33 48.94
N VAL A 314 27.75 -1.60 49.36
CA VAL A 314 26.57 -2.08 50.09
C VAL A 314 26.89 -2.45 51.55
N VAL A 315 27.88 -3.34 51.76
CA VAL A 315 28.12 -3.93 53.09
C VAL A 315 28.78 -2.93 54.01
N ALA A 316 29.90 -2.31 53.62
CA ALA A 316 30.68 -1.42 54.48
C ALA A 316 29.88 -0.22 54.98
N PRO A 317 29.03 0.46 54.17
CA PRO A 317 28.23 1.57 54.69
C PRO A 317 27.17 1.18 55.73
N MET A 318 26.66 -0.07 55.66
CA MET A 318 25.55 -0.52 56.50
C MET A 318 25.96 -1.38 57.72
N LEU A 319 26.98 -2.23 57.51
CA LEU A 319 27.39 -3.24 58.50
C LEU A 319 28.82 -3.02 59.01
N GLY A 320 29.52 -1.99 58.48
CA GLY A 320 30.93 -1.75 58.73
C GLY A 320 31.83 -2.70 57.91
N ASP A 321 33.14 -2.63 58.21
CA ASP A 321 34.13 -3.45 57.51
C ASP A 321 34.00 -4.92 57.97
N ARG A 322 33.47 -5.75 57.09
CA ARG A 322 33.21 -7.17 57.33
C ARG A 322 34.10 -8.02 56.42
N GLU A 323 34.65 -9.11 56.99
CA GLU A 323 35.38 -10.14 56.24
C GLU A 323 34.46 -11.22 55.69
N GLN A 324 33.30 -11.40 56.31
CA GLN A 324 32.31 -12.41 55.98
C GLN A 324 30.91 -11.82 56.10
N LEU A 325 29.96 -12.34 55.32
CA LEU A 325 28.55 -11.97 55.32
C LEU A 325 27.71 -13.22 55.63
N THR A 326 26.85 -13.15 56.65
CA THR A 326 25.90 -14.22 56.95
C THR A 326 24.66 -14.17 56.06
N LEU A 327 23.90 -15.28 56.01
CA LEU A 327 22.64 -15.32 55.26
C LEU A 327 21.61 -14.30 55.76
N ASP A 328 21.52 -14.15 57.11
CA ASP A 328 20.57 -13.21 57.71
C ASP A 328 20.94 -11.75 57.38
N GLU A 329 22.25 -11.42 57.44
CA GLU A 329 22.73 -10.09 57.00
C GLU A 329 22.46 -9.84 55.54
N TRP A 330 22.67 -10.84 54.68
CA TRP A 330 22.36 -10.75 53.24
C TRP A 330 20.87 -10.51 53.01
N GLN A 331 20.00 -11.24 53.69
CA GLN A 331 18.55 -11.05 53.60
C GLN A 331 18.13 -9.66 54.08
N GLY A 332 18.71 -9.23 55.23
CA GLY A 332 18.46 -7.90 55.76
C GLY A 332 18.88 -6.75 54.79
N LEU A 333 19.98 -6.94 54.04
CA LEU A 333 20.37 -6.00 52.99
C LEU A 333 19.40 -6.03 51.80
N ALA A 334 18.94 -7.24 51.40
CA ALA A 334 17.96 -7.40 50.33
C ALA A 334 16.61 -6.72 50.67
N ASP A 335 16.15 -6.87 51.91
CA ASP A 335 14.91 -6.26 52.41
C ASP A 335 14.97 -4.73 52.37
N ARG A 336 16.16 -4.13 52.63
CA ARG A 336 16.34 -2.68 52.58
C ARG A 336 16.21 -2.12 51.16
N PHE A 337 16.51 -2.92 50.09
CA PHE A 337 16.31 -2.51 48.73
C PHE A 337 14.85 -2.65 48.25
N SER A 338 14.00 -3.36 49.00
CA SER A 338 12.63 -3.64 48.57
C SER A 338 11.81 -2.38 48.32
N ALA A 339 11.89 -1.40 49.21
CA ALA A 339 11.20 -0.12 49.08
C ALA A 339 11.69 0.67 47.85
N TYR A 340 13.01 0.72 47.64
CA TYR A 340 13.61 1.41 46.50
C TYR A 340 13.27 0.75 45.17
N ARG A 341 13.26 -0.59 45.13
CA ARG A 341 12.80 -1.33 43.94
C ARG A 341 11.32 -1.11 43.64
N ALA A 342 10.46 -1.08 44.64
CA ALA A 342 9.05 -0.77 44.50
C ALA A 342 8.84 0.66 43.96
N TRP A 343 9.61 1.61 44.44
CA TRP A 343 9.60 2.99 43.98
C TRP A 343 10.09 3.08 42.53
N LEU A 344 11.18 2.40 42.13
CA LEU A 344 11.63 2.33 40.77
C LEU A 344 10.58 1.71 39.81
N ALA A 345 9.93 0.63 40.29
CA ALA A 345 8.86 -0.02 39.53
C ALA A 345 7.60 0.85 39.39
N ALA A 346 7.40 1.81 40.29
CA ALA A 346 6.31 2.78 40.24
C ALA A 346 6.66 4.04 39.45
N ARG A 347 7.83 4.10 38.79
CA ARG A 347 8.21 5.21 37.93
C ARG A 347 7.13 5.41 36.84
N PRO A 348 6.60 6.63 36.68
CA PRO A 348 5.64 6.92 35.63
C PRO A 348 6.18 6.59 34.24
N ASP A 349 5.41 5.84 33.47
CA ASP A 349 5.74 5.49 32.07
C ASP A 349 5.34 6.65 31.14
N THR A 350 6.18 7.67 31.14
CA THR A 350 6.00 8.87 30.30
C THR A 350 7.35 9.42 29.89
N PRO A 351 7.50 9.94 28.64
CA PRO A 351 8.74 10.59 28.21
C PRO A 351 9.17 11.78 29.10
N VAL A 352 8.22 12.37 29.82
CA VAL A 352 8.50 13.46 30.79
C VAL A 352 9.37 12.98 31.95
N ALA A 353 9.33 11.70 32.29
CA ALA A 353 10.16 11.12 33.36
C ALA A 353 11.66 11.08 33.04
N ASP A 354 12.02 11.30 31.77
CA ASP A 354 13.43 11.37 31.33
C ASP A 354 14.02 12.78 31.45
N LEU A 355 13.20 13.80 31.74
CA LEU A 355 13.67 15.14 31.98
C LEU A 355 14.37 15.25 33.34
N PRO A 356 15.44 16.09 33.44
CA PRO A 356 16.12 16.34 34.70
C PRO A 356 15.16 16.85 35.80
N ALA A 357 15.31 16.36 37.02
CA ALA A 357 14.44 16.72 38.14
C ALA A 357 14.42 18.24 38.41
N ASP A 358 15.60 18.88 38.30
CA ASP A 358 15.73 20.33 38.48
C ASP A 358 15.00 21.12 37.38
N THR A 359 15.00 20.62 36.14
CA THR A 359 14.24 21.23 35.02
C THR A 359 12.75 21.16 35.30
N LEU A 360 12.22 19.99 35.70
CA LEU A 360 10.82 19.84 36.04
C LEU A 360 10.41 20.70 37.24
N ARG A 361 11.28 20.80 38.26
CA ARG A 361 11.04 21.65 39.45
C ARG A 361 10.97 23.13 39.04
N ALA A 362 11.92 23.57 38.24
CA ALA A 362 11.98 24.96 37.76
C ALA A 362 10.76 25.29 36.88
N LEU A 363 10.38 24.42 35.95
CA LEU A 363 9.22 24.60 35.07
C LEU A 363 7.91 24.67 35.85
N LEU A 364 7.68 23.75 36.79
CA LEU A 364 6.46 23.72 37.62
C LEU A 364 6.37 24.91 38.62
N ALA A 365 7.50 25.49 38.98
CA ALA A 365 7.57 26.67 39.87
C ALA A 365 7.50 28.00 39.12
N SER A 366 7.70 28.02 37.80
CA SER A 366 7.70 29.21 36.99
C SER A 366 6.30 29.61 36.52
N ASP A 367 6.17 30.83 35.99
CA ASP A 367 4.98 31.33 35.33
C ASP A 367 4.89 30.96 33.85
N ALA A 368 5.91 30.26 33.31
CA ALA A 368 5.98 29.89 31.89
C ALA A 368 4.77 29.08 31.40
N PRO A 369 4.22 28.11 32.17
CA PRO A 369 3.00 27.42 31.79
C PRO A 369 1.78 28.33 31.61
N ASP A 370 1.57 29.28 32.52
CA ASP A 370 0.44 30.19 32.46
C ASP A 370 0.59 31.15 31.25
N ARG A 371 1.84 31.59 30.99
CA ARG A 371 2.12 32.47 29.85
C ARG A 371 1.96 31.74 28.52
N LEU A 372 2.39 30.47 28.42
CA LEU A 372 2.14 29.68 27.22
C LEU A 372 0.64 29.44 27.03
N ALA A 373 -0.09 29.15 28.10
CA ALA A 373 -1.53 29.03 28.04
C ALA A 373 -2.23 30.32 27.54
N ALA A 374 -1.79 31.47 28.04
CA ALA A 374 -2.29 32.77 27.59
C ALA A 374 -1.93 33.05 26.12
N LEU A 375 -0.74 32.67 25.70
CA LEU A 375 -0.29 32.82 24.30
C LEU A 375 -1.11 31.95 23.34
N ILE A 376 -1.46 30.73 23.74
CA ILE A 376 -2.36 29.85 22.96
C ILE A 376 -3.75 30.47 22.82
N GLU A 377 -4.28 31.08 23.88
CA GLU A 377 -5.59 31.77 23.82
C GLU A 377 -5.51 33.07 23.00
N GLN A 378 -4.38 33.77 23.05
CA GLN A 378 -4.12 34.93 22.19
C GLN A 378 -4.04 34.53 20.72
N ASP A 379 -3.39 33.41 20.41
CA ASP A 379 -3.35 32.86 19.06
C ASP A 379 -4.75 32.54 18.56
N ARG A 380 -5.54 31.79 19.33
CA ARG A 380 -6.94 31.49 19.01
C ARG A 380 -7.78 32.74 18.73
N ALA A 381 -7.52 33.82 19.44
CA ALA A 381 -8.23 35.08 19.21
C ALA A 381 -7.90 35.75 17.86
N ALA A 382 -6.80 35.34 17.20
CA ALA A 382 -6.40 35.83 15.88
C ALA A 382 -7.12 35.14 14.69
N ASP A 383 -8.03 34.21 14.97
CA ASP A 383 -8.73 33.32 14.02
C ASP A 383 -9.39 34.03 12.83
N ALA A 384 -9.99 35.20 13.02
CA ALA A 384 -10.73 35.92 11.97
C ALA A 384 -9.88 36.33 10.74
N SER A 385 -8.57 36.55 10.89
CA SER A 385 -7.67 36.88 9.76
C SER A 385 -7.21 35.64 9.03
N ALA A 386 -6.94 34.57 9.78
CA ALA A 386 -6.53 33.30 9.25
C ALA A 386 -7.67 32.59 8.50
N ASP A 387 -8.87 32.61 9.06
CA ASP A 387 -10.10 32.13 8.40
C ASP A 387 -10.32 32.80 7.04
N ALA A 388 -10.01 34.09 6.93
CA ALA A 388 -10.14 34.80 5.67
C ALA A 388 -9.10 34.30 4.63
N ILE A 389 -7.87 33.95 5.05
CA ILE A 389 -6.84 33.37 4.17
C ILE A 389 -7.24 31.97 3.73
N ASP A 390 -7.74 31.13 4.64
CA ASP A 390 -8.22 29.78 4.32
C ASP A 390 -9.43 29.82 3.37
N ALA A 391 -10.35 30.75 3.60
CA ALA A 391 -11.47 30.98 2.71
C ALA A 391 -11.03 31.44 1.32
N LEU A 392 -9.98 32.27 1.22
CA LEU A 392 -9.40 32.67 -0.06
C LEU A 392 -8.75 31.50 -0.78
N GLU A 393 -7.97 30.66 -0.09
CA GLU A 393 -7.43 29.44 -0.67
C GLU A 393 -8.56 28.58 -1.25
N ARG A 394 -9.61 28.34 -0.46
CA ARG A 394 -10.78 27.57 -0.89
C ARG A 394 -11.45 28.20 -2.11
N LEU A 395 -11.60 29.52 -2.13
CA LEU A 395 -12.25 30.25 -3.23
C LEU A 395 -11.44 30.14 -4.54
N VAL A 396 -10.12 30.33 -4.48
CA VAL A 396 -9.23 30.24 -5.64
C VAL A 396 -9.21 28.80 -6.19
N ARG A 397 -9.11 27.80 -5.32
CA ARG A 397 -9.14 26.38 -5.73
C ARG A 397 -10.50 25.98 -6.32
N LEU A 398 -11.61 26.32 -5.69
CA LEU A 398 -12.94 26.02 -6.22
C LEU A 398 -13.22 26.75 -7.54
N ARG A 399 -12.73 27.98 -7.71
CA ARG A 399 -12.81 28.69 -9.00
C ARG A 399 -12.12 27.89 -10.12
N ARG A 400 -10.97 27.30 -9.89
CA ARG A 400 -10.25 26.49 -10.87
C ARG A 400 -10.89 25.12 -11.08
N ASP A 401 -11.27 24.44 -10.00
CA ASP A 401 -11.46 22.98 -9.95
C ASP A 401 -12.92 22.53 -9.91
N LEU A 402 -13.86 23.40 -9.46
CA LEU A 402 -15.24 22.96 -9.22
C LEU A 402 -15.97 22.46 -10.48
N VAL A 403 -15.93 23.19 -11.58
CA VAL A 403 -16.59 22.75 -12.83
C VAL A 403 -15.95 21.50 -13.41
N PRO A 404 -14.61 21.35 -13.47
CA PRO A 404 -13.97 20.08 -13.78
C PRO A 404 -14.44 18.90 -12.91
N LEU A 405 -14.57 19.10 -11.59
CA LEU A 405 -15.11 18.06 -10.71
C LEU A 405 -16.56 17.70 -11.05
N LEU A 406 -17.43 18.68 -11.22
CA LEU A 406 -18.83 18.46 -11.61
C LEU A 406 -18.99 17.69 -12.91
N ARG A 407 -18.10 17.91 -13.87
CA ARG A 407 -18.05 17.18 -15.17
C ARG A 407 -17.61 15.74 -15.05
N ASN A 408 -17.14 15.30 -13.89
CA ASN A 408 -16.76 13.94 -13.59
C ASN A 408 -17.57 13.33 -12.45
N PHE A 409 -18.53 14.08 -11.89
CA PHE A 409 -19.38 13.66 -10.77
C PHE A 409 -20.87 13.71 -11.14
N VAL A 410 -21.41 14.89 -11.50
CA VAL A 410 -22.80 15.05 -11.90
C VAL A 410 -23.07 14.42 -13.26
N ASN A 411 -22.12 14.56 -14.17
CA ASN A 411 -22.09 13.89 -15.45
C ASN A 411 -20.67 13.31 -15.70
N LEU A 412 -20.48 12.63 -16.82
CA LEU A 412 -19.17 12.11 -17.26
C LEU A 412 -18.77 12.73 -18.60
N SER A 413 -19.00 14.06 -18.74
CA SER A 413 -18.77 14.76 -20.01
C SER A 413 -17.28 14.78 -20.40
N ASP A 414 -16.36 14.86 -19.46
CA ASP A 414 -14.92 14.82 -19.76
C ASP A 414 -14.52 13.43 -20.28
N PHE A 415 -15.00 12.35 -19.67
CA PHE A 415 -14.72 11.00 -20.12
C PHE A 415 -15.25 10.71 -21.54
N TYR A 416 -16.51 11.02 -21.79
CA TYR A 416 -17.11 10.74 -23.10
C TYR A 416 -16.74 11.76 -24.18
N GLY A 417 -16.41 12.98 -23.78
CA GLY A 417 -16.02 14.05 -24.70
C GLY A 417 -14.58 13.95 -25.18
N GLN A 418 -13.70 13.28 -24.44
CA GLN A 418 -12.28 13.08 -24.74
C GLN A 418 -11.48 14.36 -25.04
N GLN A 419 -12.03 15.53 -24.70
CA GLN A 419 -11.31 16.80 -24.83
C GLN A 419 -10.36 17.02 -23.67
N ARG A 420 -10.71 16.49 -22.51
CA ARG A 420 -9.90 16.44 -21.27
C ARG A 420 -10.00 15.04 -20.71
N PRO A 421 -8.91 14.48 -20.18
CA PRO A 421 -9.01 13.20 -19.50
C PRO A 421 -9.84 13.34 -18.20
N ALA A 422 -10.68 12.35 -17.92
CA ALA A 422 -11.49 12.33 -16.71
C ALA A 422 -10.59 12.21 -15.46
N ILE A 423 -11.04 12.72 -14.32
CA ILE A 423 -10.22 12.78 -13.09
C ILE A 423 -9.76 11.42 -12.55
N PHE A 424 -10.39 10.33 -12.98
CA PHE A 424 -10.00 8.97 -12.63
C PHE A 424 -9.01 8.32 -13.62
N GLN A 425 -8.75 8.93 -14.78
CA GLN A 425 -7.79 8.42 -15.76
C GLN A 425 -6.37 8.82 -15.34
N ALA A 426 -5.54 7.86 -15.00
CA ALA A 426 -4.21 8.09 -14.45
C ALA A 426 -3.14 8.43 -15.49
N GLY A 427 -3.41 8.12 -16.77
CA GLY A 427 -2.47 8.32 -17.87
C GLY A 427 -2.67 7.31 -18.97
N THR A 428 -1.63 7.07 -19.79
CA THR A 428 -1.68 6.19 -20.97
C THR A 428 -0.66 5.07 -20.86
N LEU A 429 -1.12 3.83 -20.97
CA LEU A 429 -0.24 2.65 -21.01
C LEU A 429 0.03 2.24 -22.46
N TYR A 430 1.31 2.16 -22.83
CA TYR A 430 1.79 1.61 -24.09
C TYR A 430 2.26 0.17 -23.89
N ILE A 431 1.54 -0.77 -24.50
CA ILE A 431 1.86 -2.20 -24.42
C ILE A 431 1.34 -2.90 -25.66
N ASP A 432 2.13 -3.82 -26.21
CA ASP A 432 1.70 -4.69 -27.33
C ASP A 432 1.14 -3.91 -28.54
N GLN A 433 1.88 -2.90 -29.00
CA GLN A 433 1.50 -2.00 -30.12
C GLN A 433 0.15 -1.26 -29.90
N ARG A 434 -0.23 -1.03 -28.64
CA ARG A 434 -1.44 -0.32 -28.24
C ARG A 434 -1.14 0.80 -27.27
N SER A 435 -1.98 1.83 -27.33
CA SER A 435 -2.09 2.85 -26.29
C SER A 435 -3.44 2.68 -25.58
N CYS A 436 -3.41 2.50 -24.27
CA CYS A 436 -4.59 2.37 -23.42
C CYS A 436 -4.77 3.64 -22.59
N GLU A 437 -5.83 4.41 -22.87
CA GLU A 437 -6.12 5.67 -22.17
C GLU A 437 -7.00 5.47 -20.93
N LEU A 438 -7.75 4.37 -20.86
CA LEU A 438 -8.52 4.02 -19.67
C LEU A 438 -7.65 3.27 -18.68
N CYS A 439 -6.80 4.02 -17.99
CA CYS A 439 -5.95 3.54 -16.90
C CYS A 439 -6.39 4.20 -15.59
N LEU A 440 -6.59 3.41 -14.52
CA LEU A 440 -6.96 3.90 -13.19
C LEU A 440 -5.90 3.47 -12.18
N ARG A 441 -5.60 4.31 -11.19
CA ARG A 441 -4.80 3.91 -10.03
C ARG A 441 -5.59 2.94 -9.15
N VAL A 442 -4.92 1.96 -8.57
CA VAL A 442 -5.52 0.92 -7.74
C VAL A 442 -4.70 0.76 -6.47
N ALA A 443 -5.34 0.97 -5.32
CA ALA A 443 -4.68 0.78 -4.03
C ALA A 443 -4.59 -0.71 -3.64
N ASP A 444 -5.69 -1.48 -3.81
CA ASP A 444 -5.76 -2.92 -3.55
C ASP A 444 -6.20 -3.67 -4.80
N MET A 445 -5.24 -4.32 -5.46
CA MET A 445 -5.49 -5.09 -6.68
C MET A 445 -6.44 -6.27 -6.45
N GLY A 446 -6.38 -6.93 -5.29
CA GLY A 446 -7.19 -8.10 -5.00
C GLY A 446 -8.67 -7.75 -4.92
N ARG A 447 -8.97 -6.77 -4.09
CA ARG A 447 -10.33 -6.24 -3.89
C ARG A 447 -10.87 -5.61 -5.17
N HIS A 448 -10.06 -4.80 -5.85
CA HIS A 448 -10.46 -4.14 -7.09
C HIS A 448 -10.82 -5.15 -8.17
N ALA A 449 -10.00 -6.17 -8.41
CA ALA A 449 -10.21 -7.14 -9.49
C ALA A 449 -11.50 -7.95 -9.35
N ALA A 450 -11.95 -8.20 -8.13
CA ALA A 450 -13.18 -8.95 -7.85
C ALA A 450 -14.43 -8.22 -8.41
N LEU A 451 -14.52 -6.92 -8.16
CA LEU A 451 -15.66 -6.12 -8.60
C LEU A 451 -15.50 -5.63 -10.05
N ALA A 452 -14.30 -5.19 -10.42
CA ALA A 452 -13.98 -4.68 -11.75
C ALA A 452 -14.19 -5.71 -12.87
N ALA A 453 -14.11 -7.00 -12.59
CA ALA A 453 -14.44 -8.07 -13.53
C ALA A 453 -15.88 -7.98 -14.09
N LEU A 454 -16.80 -7.39 -13.32
CA LEU A 454 -18.19 -7.17 -13.74
C LEU A 454 -18.32 -6.08 -14.83
N SER A 455 -17.26 -5.30 -15.07
CA SER A 455 -17.23 -4.30 -16.17
C SER A 455 -17.34 -4.92 -17.56
N GLY A 456 -17.00 -6.20 -17.70
CA GLY A 456 -16.93 -6.90 -18.98
C GLY A 456 -15.81 -6.42 -19.91
N ALA A 457 -14.88 -5.59 -19.42
CA ALA A 457 -13.68 -5.17 -20.13
C ALA A 457 -12.51 -6.13 -19.89
N TYR A 458 -11.59 -6.23 -20.84
CA TYR A 458 -10.33 -6.93 -20.66
C TYR A 458 -9.40 -6.06 -19.82
N LEU A 459 -9.00 -6.52 -18.63
CA LEU A 459 -8.25 -5.72 -17.68
C LEU A 459 -6.84 -6.28 -17.48
N ILE A 460 -5.86 -5.39 -17.52
CA ILE A 460 -4.48 -5.70 -17.17
C ILE A 460 -4.07 -4.83 -15.98
N TYR A 461 -3.60 -5.48 -14.93
CA TYR A 461 -3.03 -4.83 -13.77
C TYR A 461 -1.53 -4.77 -13.94
N CYS A 462 -0.98 -3.58 -13.85
CA CYS A 462 0.45 -3.34 -13.97
C CYS A 462 0.98 -2.70 -12.71
N GLN A 463 2.15 -3.19 -12.28
CA GLN A 463 2.97 -2.48 -11.31
C GLN A 463 3.88 -1.52 -12.05
N CYS A 464 3.76 -0.25 -11.74
CA CYS A 464 4.53 0.82 -12.35
C CYS A 464 5.62 1.28 -11.37
N VAL A 465 6.87 1.30 -11.84
CA VAL A 465 8.05 1.66 -11.04
C VAL A 465 8.82 2.76 -11.76
N ARG A 466 9.26 3.76 -11.00
CA ARG A 466 10.13 4.84 -11.45
C ARG A 466 11.17 5.12 -10.37
N GLN A 467 12.40 5.41 -10.78
CA GLN A 467 13.47 5.71 -9.83
C GLN A 467 13.18 7.00 -9.05
N GLY A 468 13.28 6.94 -7.73
CA GLY A 468 13.02 8.08 -6.84
C GLY A 468 11.55 8.32 -6.49
N GLU A 469 10.63 7.51 -7.03
CA GLU A 469 9.20 7.62 -6.76
C GLU A 469 8.66 6.33 -6.14
N PRO A 470 7.64 6.38 -5.29
CA PRO A 470 7.01 5.18 -4.75
C PRO A 470 6.32 4.40 -5.88
N PRO A 471 6.37 3.06 -5.84
CA PRO A 471 5.71 2.23 -6.84
C PRO A 471 4.20 2.40 -6.78
N MET A 472 3.54 2.41 -7.94
CA MET A 472 2.08 2.46 -8.03
C MET A 472 1.54 1.27 -8.82
N THR A 473 0.31 0.86 -8.49
CA THR A 473 -0.43 -0.13 -9.27
C THR A 473 -1.50 0.57 -10.10
N ILE A 474 -1.57 0.22 -11.38
CA ILE A 474 -2.63 0.66 -12.27
C ILE A 474 -3.42 -0.52 -12.82
N VAL A 475 -4.67 -0.29 -13.20
CA VAL A 475 -5.46 -1.17 -14.06
C VAL A 475 -5.70 -0.45 -15.38
N ALA A 476 -5.35 -1.09 -16.48
CA ALA A 476 -5.67 -0.61 -17.81
C ALA A 476 -6.75 -1.48 -18.45
N ALA A 477 -7.76 -0.86 -19.06
CA ALA A 477 -8.83 -1.54 -19.75
C ALA A 477 -8.56 -1.55 -21.26
N LEU A 478 -8.31 -2.74 -21.81
CA LEU A 478 -8.20 -2.96 -23.24
C LEU A 478 -9.60 -3.05 -23.85
N THR A 479 -10.01 -2.03 -24.59
CA THR A 479 -11.36 -1.90 -25.11
C THR A 479 -11.43 -1.99 -26.63
N GLY A 480 -10.29 -2.00 -27.32
CA GLY A 480 -10.15 -2.08 -28.78
C GLY A 480 -9.00 -2.99 -29.23
N GLY A 481 -9.01 -3.37 -30.52
CA GLY A 481 -8.03 -4.28 -31.10
C GLY A 481 -8.28 -5.76 -30.75
N ASP A 482 -7.33 -6.63 -31.13
CA ASP A 482 -7.31 -8.04 -30.72
C ASP A 482 -6.17 -8.23 -29.71
N THR A 483 -6.39 -8.92 -28.59
CA THR A 483 -5.29 -9.24 -27.65
C THR A 483 -4.45 -10.37 -28.20
N ASP A 484 -3.12 -10.22 -28.07
CA ASP A 484 -2.17 -11.29 -28.32
C ASP A 484 -2.25 -12.36 -27.21
N ASP A 485 -1.97 -13.62 -27.55
CA ASP A 485 -1.88 -14.72 -26.59
C ASP A 485 -0.71 -14.54 -25.60
N MET A 486 0.16 -13.56 -25.83
CA MET A 486 1.30 -13.23 -24.98
C MET A 486 1.00 -12.16 -23.92
N MET A 487 -0.26 -11.73 -23.74
CA MET A 487 -0.64 -10.85 -22.64
C MET A 487 -0.70 -11.64 -21.33
N VAL A 488 0.47 -11.84 -20.74
CA VAL A 488 0.68 -12.68 -19.54
C VAL A 488 1.40 -11.87 -18.44
N PRO A 489 1.27 -12.27 -17.17
CA PRO A 489 2.08 -11.69 -16.09
C PRO A 489 3.57 -11.76 -16.42
N GLY A 490 4.31 -10.68 -16.09
CA GLY A 490 5.72 -10.50 -16.43
C GLY A 490 5.97 -9.77 -17.76
N ARG A 491 4.95 -9.51 -18.58
CA ARG A 491 5.11 -8.68 -19.77
C ARG A 491 5.30 -7.22 -19.37
N ASN A 492 6.22 -6.54 -20.05
CA ASN A 492 6.56 -5.14 -19.79
C ASN A 492 5.92 -4.20 -20.81
N GLY A 493 5.57 -3.01 -20.33
CA GLY A 493 5.08 -1.87 -21.09
C GLY A 493 5.65 -0.58 -20.52
N VAL A 494 5.27 0.55 -21.08
CA VAL A 494 5.60 1.89 -20.58
C VAL A 494 4.30 2.62 -20.27
N PHE A 495 4.21 3.16 -19.07
CA PHE A 495 3.09 3.99 -18.65
C PHE A 495 3.54 5.44 -18.57
N TYR A 496 2.80 6.34 -19.19
CA TYR A 496 2.98 7.78 -19.08
C TYR A 496 1.85 8.33 -18.21
N ASP A 497 2.22 9.00 -17.12
CA ASP A 497 1.24 9.68 -16.28
C ASP A 497 0.78 11.00 -16.92
N ARG A 498 -0.11 11.73 -16.24
CA ARG A 498 -0.65 13.00 -16.77
C ARG A 498 0.37 14.13 -16.88
N GLU A 499 1.46 14.05 -16.14
CA GLU A 499 2.58 15.00 -16.18
C GLU A 499 3.58 14.64 -17.28
N GLY A 500 3.33 13.54 -18.02
CA GLY A 500 4.19 13.04 -19.09
C GLY A 500 5.42 12.28 -18.58
N ARG A 501 5.46 11.94 -17.28
CA ARG A 501 6.54 11.14 -16.71
C ARG A 501 6.38 9.68 -17.10
N ASP A 502 7.48 9.05 -17.52
CA ASP A 502 7.52 7.65 -17.90
C ASP A 502 7.73 6.72 -16.70
N TRP A 503 7.01 5.62 -16.71
CA TRP A 503 7.05 4.57 -15.69
C TRP A 503 7.27 3.23 -16.37
N HIS A 504 8.15 2.42 -15.82
CA HIS A 504 8.28 1.03 -16.22
C HIS A 504 7.09 0.23 -15.69
N ALA A 505 6.24 -0.28 -16.58
CA ALA A 505 5.02 -0.99 -16.23
C ALA A 505 5.19 -2.50 -16.49
N SER A 506 5.07 -3.32 -15.45
CA SER A 506 5.08 -4.78 -15.56
C SER A 506 3.69 -5.36 -15.26
N VAL A 507 3.17 -6.20 -16.15
CA VAL A 507 1.89 -6.88 -15.96
C VAL A 507 1.99 -7.87 -14.80
N VAL A 508 1.12 -7.73 -13.81
CA VAL A 508 1.07 -8.64 -12.63
C VAL A 508 -0.17 -9.52 -12.64
N LYS A 509 -1.26 -9.07 -13.24
CA LYS A 509 -2.51 -9.84 -13.31
C LYS A 509 -3.30 -9.46 -14.56
N VAL A 510 -3.97 -10.46 -15.13
CA VAL A 510 -4.89 -10.29 -16.26
C VAL A 510 -6.26 -10.80 -15.89
N VAL A 511 -7.31 -10.04 -16.24
CA VAL A 511 -8.71 -10.47 -16.16
C VAL A 511 -9.23 -10.53 -17.60
N GLU A 512 -9.36 -11.74 -18.10
CA GLU A 512 -9.74 -11.98 -19.50
C GLU A 512 -11.21 -11.67 -19.76
N ALA A 513 -11.45 -10.89 -20.81
CA ALA A 513 -12.77 -10.66 -21.38
C ALA A 513 -12.63 -10.53 -22.91
N PRO A 514 -13.70 -10.74 -23.70
CA PRO A 514 -13.63 -10.54 -25.14
C PRO A 514 -13.27 -9.08 -25.47
N VAL A 515 -12.29 -8.87 -26.35
CA VAL A 515 -11.93 -7.53 -26.85
C VAL A 515 -12.60 -7.27 -28.18
N SER A 516 -12.69 -8.28 -29.08
CA SER A 516 -13.36 -8.19 -30.37
C SER A 516 -14.14 -9.45 -30.71
N VAL A 517 -15.11 -9.32 -31.65
CA VAL A 517 -15.87 -10.47 -32.19
C VAL A 517 -14.96 -11.36 -33.03
N ARG A 518 -13.95 -10.78 -33.71
CA ARG A 518 -12.95 -11.52 -34.49
C ARG A 518 -12.11 -12.43 -33.59
N GLN A 519 -11.65 -11.93 -32.43
CA GLN A 519 -10.94 -12.73 -31.44
C GLN A 519 -11.82 -13.89 -30.93
N ALA A 520 -13.09 -13.62 -30.68
CA ALA A 520 -14.03 -14.63 -30.20
C ALA A 520 -14.28 -15.75 -31.22
N PHE A 521 -14.24 -15.43 -32.52
CA PHE A 521 -14.32 -16.43 -33.58
C PHE A 521 -13.17 -17.43 -33.52
N TRP A 522 -11.94 -16.94 -33.32
CA TRP A 522 -10.76 -17.80 -33.26
C TRP A 522 -10.54 -18.47 -31.87
N SER A 523 -11.23 -18.01 -30.81
CA SER A 523 -11.00 -18.47 -29.44
C SER A 523 -11.22 -19.98 -29.22
N PRO A 524 -12.22 -20.67 -29.82
CA PRO A 524 -12.37 -22.11 -29.66
C PRO A 524 -11.18 -22.88 -30.25
N TYR A 525 -10.72 -22.47 -31.43
CA TYR A 525 -9.57 -23.11 -32.10
C TYR A 525 -8.26 -22.90 -31.35
N LYS A 526 -8.03 -21.71 -30.85
CA LYS A 526 -6.86 -21.38 -30.00
C LYS A 526 -6.87 -22.17 -28.69
N ARG A 527 -8.06 -22.38 -28.09
CA ARG A 527 -8.18 -23.23 -26.88
C ARG A 527 -7.81 -24.67 -27.16
N VAL A 528 -8.31 -25.24 -28.26
CA VAL A 528 -7.98 -26.61 -28.68
C VAL A 528 -6.48 -26.73 -28.97
N ALA A 529 -5.91 -25.78 -29.71
CA ALA A 529 -4.47 -25.75 -29.99
C ALA A 529 -3.62 -25.68 -28.70
N ARG A 530 -4.02 -24.87 -27.73
CA ARG A 530 -3.34 -24.78 -26.42
C ARG A 530 -3.47 -26.10 -25.63
N LEU A 531 -4.63 -26.73 -25.62
CA LEU A 531 -4.81 -28.05 -24.97
C LEU A 531 -3.91 -29.10 -25.60
N ILE A 532 -3.84 -29.15 -26.93
CA ILE A 532 -2.95 -30.05 -27.66
C ILE A 532 -1.48 -29.74 -27.33
N GLY A 533 -1.09 -28.46 -27.35
CA GLY A 533 0.27 -28.04 -27.01
C GLY A 533 0.65 -28.40 -25.57
N GLN A 534 -0.24 -28.20 -24.59
CA GLN A 534 0.00 -28.61 -23.22
C GLN A 534 0.12 -30.11 -23.04
N GLN A 535 -0.68 -30.91 -23.76
CA GLN A 535 -0.55 -32.36 -23.75
C GLN A 535 0.78 -32.82 -24.38
N VAL A 536 1.16 -32.21 -25.53
CA VAL A 536 2.46 -32.50 -26.17
C VAL A 536 3.63 -32.13 -25.27
N GLN A 537 3.56 -30.97 -24.58
CA GLN A 537 4.59 -30.57 -23.62
C GLN A 537 4.65 -31.52 -22.41
N LYS A 538 3.50 -31.97 -21.88
CA LYS A 538 3.47 -32.96 -20.81
C LYS A 538 4.07 -34.31 -21.25
N PHE A 539 3.80 -34.72 -22.49
CA PHE A 539 4.39 -35.92 -23.06
C PHE A 539 5.91 -35.75 -23.30
N ALA A 540 6.34 -34.59 -23.78
CA ALA A 540 7.76 -34.28 -23.95
C ALA A 540 8.50 -34.25 -22.60
N ALA A 541 7.96 -33.55 -21.60
CA ALA A 541 8.53 -33.48 -20.25
C ALA A 541 8.53 -34.84 -19.52
N ALA A 542 7.53 -35.69 -19.77
CA ALA A 542 7.54 -37.07 -19.27
C ALA A 542 8.63 -37.92 -19.93
N ARG A 543 8.86 -37.75 -21.24
CA ARG A 543 9.94 -38.40 -21.97
C ARG A 543 11.32 -37.92 -21.55
N ASP A 544 11.51 -36.61 -21.33
CA ASP A 544 12.77 -36.05 -20.85
C ASP A 544 13.12 -36.58 -19.45
N LYS A 545 12.14 -36.67 -18.54
CA LYS A 545 12.32 -37.32 -17.23
C LYS A 545 12.64 -38.80 -17.33
N GLU A 546 12.07 -39.52 -18.31
CA GLU A 546 12.32 -40.95 -18.53
C GLU A 546 13.73 -41.14 -19.14
N VAL A 547 14.19 -40.21 -20.01
CA VAL A 547 15.52 -40.22 -20.58
C VAL A 547 16.57 -39.85 -19.51
N GLU A 548 16.30 -38.84 -18.67
CA GLU A 548 17.14 -38.50 -17.52
C GLU A 548 17.23 -39.64 -16.49
N ALA A 549 16.11 -40.30 -16.18
CA ALA A 549 16.11 -41.47 -15.29
C ALA A 549 16.88 -42.63 -15.89
N LYS A 550 16.78 -42.84 -17.20
CA LYS A 550 17.57 -43.91 -17.90
C LYS A 550 19.05 -43.53 -18.01
N SER A 551 19.41 -42.29 -18.20
CA SER A 551 20.82 -41.84 -18.20
C SER A 551 21.43 -41.89 -16.81
N ALA A 552 20.68 -41.52 -15.77
CA ALA A 552 21.13 -41.63 -14.37
C ALA A 552 21.25 -43.10 -13.93
N ALA A 553 20.36 -43.98 -14.35
CA ALA A 553 20.49 -45.44 -14.13
C ALA A 553 21.66 -46.04 -14.93
N GLY A 554 21.95 -45.54 -16.12
CA GLY A 554 23.12 -45.95 -16.92
C GLY A 554 24.43 -45.60 -16.29
N VAL A 555 24.54 -44.42 -15.66
CA VAL A 555 25.75 -43.97 -14.94
C VAL A 555 25.93 -44.71 -13.60
N ALA A 556 24.82 -45.00 -12.90
CA ALA A 556 24.88 -45.79 -11.66
C ALA A 556 25.28 -47.27 -11.90
N ASN A 557 24.92 -47.86 -13.06
CA ASN A 557 25.29 -49.22 -13.42
C ASN A 557 26.72 -49.36 -13.99
N ALA A 558 27.37 -48.26 -14.39
CA ALA A 558 28.76 -48.29 -14.82
C ALA A 558 29.77 -48.31 -13.64
N GLY A 559 29.31 -47.95 -12.42
CA GLY A 559 30.15 -47.97 -11.21
C GLY A 559 30.05 -49.21 -10.32
N ALA A 560 29.16 -50.17 -10.61
CA ALA A 560 28.90 -51.33 -9.76
C ALA A 560 29.05 -52.66 -10.52
N LYS A 561 30.25 -52.88 -11.08
CA LYS A 561 30.63 -54.21 -11.55
C LYS A 561 31.84 -54.69 -10.77
N ALA A 562 31.67 -55.07 -9.54
CA ALA A 562 32.52 -56.02 -8.79
C ALA A 562 31.70 -56.53 -7.56
N GLU A 563 31.51 -57.86 -7.51
CA GLU A 563 31.21 -58.72 -6.38
C GLU A 563 29.79 -58.68 -5.76
N ALA A 564 29.04 -59.76 -6.03
CA ALA A 564 28.65 -60.89 -5.16
C ALA A 564 27.23 -61.41 -5.46
N PRO A 565 26.84 -62.62 -5.01
CA PRO A 565 25.89 -63.51 -5.69
C PRO A 565 24.42 -63.28 -5.35
N PRO A 566 23.45 -63.96 -6.04
CA PRO A 566 22.06 -63.53 -6.10
C PRO A 566 21.22 -64.00 -4.90
N PRO A 567 20.28 -63.23 -4.44
CA PRO A 567 19.07 -63.78 -3.83
C PRO A 567 17.84 -63.48 -4.69
N ASP A 568 17.00 -64.47 -4.67
CA ASP A 568 15.71 -64.71 -5.25
C ASP A 568 14.86 -63.48 -5.62
N ALA A 569 14.57 -63.39 -6.92
CA ALA A 569 13.60 -62.50 -7.51
C ALA A 569 12.19 -63.06 -7.26
N LYS A 570 11.44 -62.45 -6.35
CA LYS A 570 9.98 -62.37 -6.49
C LYS A 570 9.65 -61.18 -7.36
N ALA A 571 9.52 -61.45 -8.64
CA ALA A 571 8.97 -60.53 -9.61
C ALA A 571 7.52 -60.15 -9.17
N GLN A 572 7.33 -58.85 -8.84
CA GLN A 572 6.00 -58.29 -8.93
C GLN A 572 5.57 -58.34 -10.38
N ALA A 573 4.64 -59.23 -10.68
CA ALA A 573 4.01 -59.31 -11.97
C ALA A 573 3.37 -57.96 -12.28
N PHE A 574 3.96 -57.25 -13.20
CA PHE A 574 3.43 -56.05 -13.83
C PHE A 574 2.07 -56.50 -14.44
N ASP A 575 1.00 -55.88 -14.00
CA ASP A 575 -0.39 -56.28 -14.32
C ASP A 575 -0.70 -55.95 -15.80
N ILE A 576 -0.18 -56.81 -16.70
CA ILE A 576 -0.34 -56.73 -18.17
C ILE A 576 -1.82 -56.66 -18.55
N ALA A 577 -2.71 -57.30 -17.73
CA ALA A 577 -4.15 -57.29 -17.95
C ALA A 577 -4.78 -55.89 -17.78
N ARG A 578 -4.28 -55.08 -16.86
CA ARG A 578 -4.74 -53.71 -16.67
C ARG A 578 -4.31 -52.80 -17.81
N PHE A 579 -3.09 -52.96 -18.31
CA PHE A 579 -2.58 -52.24 -19.48
C PHE A 579 -3.28 -52.67 -20.77
N ALA A 580 -3.52 -53.97 -20.98
CA ALA A 580 -4.26 -54.46 -22.13
C ALA A 580 -5.69 -53.89 -22.16
N GLY A 581 -6.35 -53.78 -21.02
CA GLY A 581 -7.68 -53.17 -20.89
C GLY A 581 -7.70 -51.67 -21.25
N ILE A 582 -6.68 -50.90 -20.82
CA ILE A 582 -6.53 -49.47 -21.16
C ILE A 582 -6.22 -49.30 -22.65
N PHE A 583 -5.33 -50.11 -23.22
CA PHE A 583 -5.04 -50.07 -24.65
C PHE A 583 -6.21 -50.54 -25.52
N ALA A 584 -6.98 -51.53 -25.07
CA ALA A 584 -8.21 -51.95 -25.74
C ALA A 584 -9.29 -50.85 -25.69
N ALA A 585 -9.46 -50.16 -24.54
CA ALA A 585 -10.40 -49.05 -24.41
C ALA A 585 -9.98 -47.85 -25.26
N ILE A 586 -8.68 -47.52 -25.29
CA ILE A 586 -8.11 -46.47 -26.16
C ILE A 586 -8.26 -46.86 -27.64
N GLY A 587 -7.98 -48.12 -28.00
CA GLY A 587 -8.12 -48.65 -29.34
C GLY A 587 -9.59 -48.62 -29.82
N LEU A 588 -10.53 -48.97 -28.94
CA LEU A 588 -11.97 -48.90 -29.22
C LEU A 588 -12.44 -47.44 -29.39
N ALA A 589 -11.97 -46.55 -28.53
CA ALA A 589 -12.28 -45.13 -28.60
C ALA A 589 -11.69 -44.50 -29.87
N LEU A 590 -10.44 -44.82 -30.22
CA LEU A 590 -9.80 -44.38 -31.46
C LEU A 590 -10.47 -44.98 -32.69
N GLY A 591 -10.91 -46.26 -32.62
CA GLY A 591 -11.67 -46.91 -33.68
C GLY A 591 -13.04 -46.29 -33.89
N ALA A 592 -13.78 -45.99 -32.83
CA ALA A 592 -15.06 -45.27 -32.91
C ALA A 592 -14.89 -43.84 -33.41
N LEU A 593 -13.85 -43.15 -32.97
CA LEU A 593 -13.52 -41.82 -33.49
C LEU A 593 -13.11 -41.86 -34.96
N GLY A 594 -12.33 -42.87 -35.36
CA GLY A 594 -11.91 -43.10 -36.74
C GLY A 594 -13.08 -43.37 -37.68
N THR A 595 -14.04 -44.22 -37.25
CA THR A 595 -15.25 -44.51 -38.05
C THR A 595 -16.17 -43.30 -38.14
N ALA A 596 -16.35 -42.54 -37.05
CA ALA A 596 -17.10 -41.29 -37.07
C ALA A 596 -16.45 -40.24 -37.99
N LEU A 597 -15.12 -40.09 -37.91
CA LEU A 597 -14.36 -39.18 -38.77
C LEU A 597 -14.42 -39.64 -40.25
N ALA A 598 -14.29 -40.91 -40.52
CA ALA A 598 -14.43 -41.47 -41.89
C ALA A 598 -15.83 -41.23 -42.47
N ALA A 599 -16.91 -41.42 -41.67
CA ALA A 599 -18.27 -41.14 -42.06
C ALA A 599 -18.49 -39.65 -42.39
N VAL A 600 -17.93 -38.75 -41.57
CA VAL A 600 -17.96 -37.29 -41.83
C VAL A 600 -17.21 -36.93 -43.11
N ILE A 601 -15.99 -37.48 -43.30
CA ILE A 601 -15.18 -37.23 -44.48
C ILE A 601 -15.89 -37.76 -45.74
N THR A 602 -16.44 -38.98 -45.69
CA THR A 602 -17.17 -39.61 -46.80
C THR A 602 -18.43 -38.79 -47.14
N GLY A 603 -19.18 -38.35 -46.11
CA GLY A 603 -20.36 -37.51 -46.28
C GLY A 603 -20.01 -36.15 -46.88
N PHE A 604 -18.87 -35.55 -46.47
CA PHE A 604 -18.37 -34.28 -47.02
C PHE A 604 -17.94 -34.43 -48.48
N LEU A 605 -17.22 -35.47 -48.84
CA LEU A 605 -16.77 -35.76 -50.19
C LEU A 605 -17.91 -36.16 -51.16
N ALA A 606 -19.06 -36.60 -50.63
CA ALA A 606 -20.26 -36.88 -51.43
C ALA A 606 -21.06 -35.61 -51.80
N LEU A 607 -20.70 -34.46 -51.25
CA LEU A 607 -21.37 -33.20 -51.56
C LEU A 607 -20.92 -32.62 -52.94
N PRO A 608 -21.81 -31.92 -53.66
CA PRO A 608 -21.40 -31.13 -54.82
C PRO A 608 -20.32 -30.12 -54.45
N ALA A 609 -19.34 -29.92 -55.33
CA ALA A 609 -18.15 -29.07 -55.07
C ALA A 609 -18.48 -27.66 -54.57
N TRP A 610 -19.59 -27.06 -55.04
CA TRP A 610 -20.02 -25.72 -54.60
C TRP A 610 -20.59 -25.69 -53.17
N GLN A 611 -21.05 -26.84 -52.63
CA GLN A 611 -21.58 -26.96 -51.27
C GLN A 611 -20.46 -27.18 -50.25
N MET A 612 -19.31 -27.73 -50.62
CA MET A 612 -18.18 -27.98 -49.71
C MET A 612 -17.71 -26.71 -48.94
N PRO A 613 -17.49 -25.58 -49.57
CA PRO A 613 -17.14 -24.35 -48.84
C PRO A 613 -18.23 -23.88 -47.88
N LEU A 614 -19.52 -24.08 -48.26
CA LEU A 614 -20.65 -23.71 -47.40
C LEU A 614 -20.75 -24.59 -46.16
N VAL A 615 -20.47 -25.89 -46.30
CA VAL A 615 -20.44 -26.81 -45.16
C VAL A 615 -19.28 -26.51 -44.22
N VAL A 616 -18.09 -26.22 -44.75
CA VAL A 616 -16.94 -25.78 -43.95
C VAL A 616 -17.27 -24.49 -43.20
N LEU A 617 -17.83 -23.50 -43.89
CA LEU A 617 -18.26 -22.26 -43.26
C LEU A 617 -19.35 -22.48 -42.23
N GLY A 618 -20.32 -23.34 -42.52
CA GLY A 618 -21.39 -23.74 -41.58
C GLY A 618 -20.85 -24.41 -40.34
N LEU A 619 -19.90 -25.31 -40.47
CA LEU A 619 -19.23 -25.97 -39.34
C LEU A 619 -18.41 -24.99 -38.52
N MET A 620 -17.66 -24.09 -39.17
CA MET A 620 -16.93 -23.02 -38.50
C MET A 620 -17.88 -22.11 -37.72
N LEU A 621 -19.01 -21.74 -38.31
CA LEU A 621 -20.03 -20.92 -37.65
C LEU A 621 -20.73 -21.68 -36.50
N LEU A 622 -20.95 -22.98 -36.64
CA LEU A 622 -21.51 -23.79 -35.57
C LEU A 622 -20.59 -23.83 -34.34
N ILE A 623 -19.28 -23.95 -34.54
CA ILE A 623 -18.28 -23.97 -33.47
C ILE A 623 -18.07 -22.57 -32.91
N SER A 624 -17.91 -21.56 -33.76
CA SER A 624 -17.54 -20.20 -33.34
C SER A 624 -18.76 -19.30 -33.08
N GLY A 625 -19.93 -19.62 -33.63
CA GLY A 625 -21.14 -18.80 -33.53
C GLY A 625 -21.55 -18.49 -32.08
N PRO A 626 -21.65 -19.49 -31.19
CA PRO A 626 -21.98 -19.24 -29.80
C PRO A 626 -20.99 -18.30 -29.10
N SER A 627 -19.68 -18.48 -29.33
CA SER A 627 -18.65 -17.61 -28.75
C SER A 627 -18.68 -16.21 -29.32
N MET A 628 -18.93 -16.04 -30.61
CA MET A 628 -19.13 -14.75 -31.27
C MET A 628 -20.35 -14.01 -30.72
N LEU A 629 -21.48 -14.70 -30.56
CA LEU A 629 -22.71 -14.12 -30.03
C LEU A 629 -22.51 -13.67 -28.58
N LEU A 630 -21.92 -14.52 -27.74
CA LEU A 630 -21.61 -14.19 -26.36
C LEU A 630 -20.62 -13.00 -26.26
N ALA A 631 -19.60 -12.99 -27.10
CA ALA A 631 -18.66 -11.87 -27.15
C ALA A 631 -19.36 -10.59 -27.60
N TRP A 632 -20.17 -10.62 -28.63
CA TRP A 632 -20.93 -9.47 -29.09
C TRP A 632 -21.87 -8.91 -28.03
N LEU A 633 -22.58 -9.77 -27.29
CA LEU A 633 -23.41 -9.35 -26.16
C LEU A 633 -22.58 -8.70 -25.05
N LYS A 634 -21.46 -9.33 -24.64
CA LYS A 634 -20.56 -8.79 -23.63
C LYS A 634 -19.95 -7.44 -24.05
N LEU A 635 -19.51 -7.30 -25.30
CA LEU A 635 -18.95 -6.06 -25.82
C LEU A 635 -19.93 -4.88 -25.78
N ARG A 636 -21.23 -5.16 -25.96
CA ARG A 636 -22.30 -4.15 -25.86
C ARG A 636 -22.68 -3.82 -24.40
N GLN A 637 -22.32 -4.67 -23.46
CA GLN A 637 -22.66 -4.52 -22.06
C GLN A 637 -21.50 -3.98 -21.20
N ARG A 638 -20.34 -3.69 -21.83
CA ARG A 638 -19.21 -3.09 -21.11
C ARG A 638 -19.65 -1.85 -20.35
N ASN A 639 -19.23 -1.75 -19.08
CA ASN A 639 -19.65 -0.70 -18.17
C ASN A 639 -18.46 -0.18 -17.37
N LEU A 640 -18.30 1.15 -17.32
CA LEU A 640 -17.28 1.81 -16.48
C LEU A 640 -17.61 1.69 -14.98
N GLY A 641 -18.90 1.63 -14.61
CA GLY A 641 -19.33 1.66 -13.19
C GLY A 641 -18.56 0.71 -12.30
N PRO A 642 -18.50 -0.62 -12.56
CA PRO A 642 -17.78 -1.56 -11.71
C PRO A 642 -16.27 -1.27 -11.56
N LEU A 643 -15.64 -0.61 -12.54
CA LEU A 643 -14.24 -0.18 -12.44
C LEU A 643 -14.06 0.96 -11.43
N LEU A 644 -14.97 1.93 -11.44
CA LEU A 644 -14.96 3.05 -10.50
C LEU A 644 -15.43 2.61 -9.10
N ASP A 645 -16.51 1.80 -9.03
CA ASP A 645 -17.01 1.26 -7.76
C ASP A 645 -15.93 0.46 -7.02
N ALA A 646 -15.11 -0.28 -7.76
CA ALA A 646 -13.98 -1.02 -7.20
C ALA A 646 -12.91 -0.10 -6.57
N ASN A 647 -12.82 1.15 -7.01
CA ASN A 647 -11.97 2.20 -6.44
C ASN A 647 -12.71 3.07 -5.39
N GLY A 648 -13.88 2.66 -4.96
CA GLY A 648 -14.61 3.34 -3.88
C GLY A 648 -15.56 4.44 -4.33
N TRP A 649 -15.81 4.59 -5.63
CA TRP A 649 -16.87 5.46 -6.13
C TRP A 649 -18.25 4.85 -5.84
N ALA A 650 -19.29 5.66 -5.87
CA ALA A 650 -20.67 5.22 -5.90
C ALA A 650 -21.30 5.63 -7.24
N VAL A 651 -21.14 4.78 -8.26
CA VAL A 651 -21.62 5.07 -9.60
C VAL A 651 -23.11 4.71 -9.69
N ASN A 652 -23.93 5.72 -10.02
CA ASN A 652 -25.40 5.61 -9.99
C ASN A 652 -25.99 5.19 -11.36
N ILE A 653 -25.18 5.15 -12.40
CA ILE A 653 -25.61 4.93 -13.79
C ILE A 653 -24.91 3.73 -14.43
N ARG A 654 -25.45 3.28 -15.56
CA ARG A 654 -24.77 2.34 -16.44
C ARG A 654 -23.95 3.09 -17.48
N ALA A 655 -22.73 3.46 -17.14
CA ALA A 655 -21.81 4.14 -18.04
C ALA A 655 -21.22 3.16 -19.09
N ARG A 656 -21.91 3.00 -20.22
CA ARG A 656 -21.54 2.02 -21.25
C ARG A 656 -20.32 2.46 -22.03
N ILE A 657 -19.44 1.48 -22.31
CA ILE A 657 -18.32 1.60 -23.25
C ILE A 657 -18.68 0.79 -24.50
N ASN A 658 -19.37 1.45 -25.46
CA ASN A 658 -19.74 0.81 -26.71
C ASN A 658 -18.52 0.56 -27.61
N LEU A 659 -18.69 -0.18 -28.70
CA LEU A 659 -17.58 -0.56 -29.59
C LEU A 659 -16.82 0.64 -30.18
N PRO A 660 -17.48 1.69 -30.74
CA PRO A 660 -16.77 2.86 -31.29
C PRO A 660 -16.01 3.62 -30.19
N PHE A 661 -16.63 3.88 -29.08
CA PHE A 661 -15.99 4.58 -27.95
C PHE A 661 -14.87 3.73 -27.31
N GLY A 662 -15.05 2.42 -27.21
CA GLY A 662 -13.98 1.52 -26.77
C GLY A 662 -12.78 1.52 -27.72
N ALA A 663 -13.01 1.65 -29.03
CA ALA A 663 -11.93 1.75 -29.99
C ALA A 663 -11.16 3.09 -29.92
N SER A 664 -11.78 4.18 -29.45
CA SER A 664 -11.08 5.43 -29.20
C SER A 664 -10.26 5.42 -27.91
N LEU A 665 -10.65 4.62 -26.90
CA LEU A 665 -9.90 4.47 -25.64
C LEU A 665 -8.68 3.53 -25.75
N THR A 666 -8.63 2.70 -26.80
CA THR A 666 -7.47 1.82 -27.03
C THR A 666 -7.02 1.99 -28.48
N GLY A 667 -6.00 2.81 -28.69
CA GLY A 667 -5.36 3.00 -29.98
C GLY A 667 -4.56 1.76 -30.39
N VAL A 668 -4.63 1.35 -31.64
CA VAL A 668 -3.82 0.27 -32.22
C VAL A 668 -2.84 0.89 -33.21
N ALA A 669 -1.59 0.41 -33.21
CA ALA A 669 -0.58 0.87 -34.11
C ALA A 669 -1.05 0.76 -35.57
N ALA A 670 -0.99 1.87 -36.29
CA ALA A 670 -1.31 1.95 -37.69
C ALA A 670 -0.20 2.72 -38.42
N LEU A 671 0.05 2.34 -39.65
CA LEU A 671 1.00 3.07 -40.48
C LEU A 671 0.44 4.48 -40.80
N PRO A 672 1.28 5.54 -40.71
CA PRO A 672 0.86 6.89 -41.04
C PRO A 672 0.30 6.98 -42.49
N ALA A 673 -0.69 7.85 -42.70
CA ALA A 673 -1.22 8.09 -44.03
C ALA A 673 -0.10 8.57 -44.96
N GLY A 674 -0.01 7.98 -46.18
CA GLY A 674 1.02 8.30 -47.14
C GLY A 674 2.40 7.65 -46.91
N SER A 675 2.54 6.78 -45.88
CA SER A 675 3.78 6.04 -45.65
C SER A 675 4.05 5.03 -46.80
N GLN A 676 5.31 4.91 -47.21
CA GLN A 676 5.75 3.88 -48.14
C GLN A 676 6.15 2.63 -47.37
N ARG A 677 5.74 1.47 -47.87
CA ARG A 677 6.06 0.17 -47.25
C ARG A 677 6.80 -0.72 -48.27
N SER A 678 8.00 -1.18 -47.93
CA SER A 678 8.63 -2.29 -48.63
C SER A 678 7.93 -3.60 -48.24
N LEU A 679 7.49 -4.36 -49.23
CA LEU A 679 6.91 -5.68 -49.03
C LEU A 679 7.96 -6.81 -49.06
N GLN A 680 9.22 -6.48 -49.37
CA GLN A 680 10.31 -7.45 -49.39
C GLN A 680 10.95 -7.51 -48.01
N ASP A 681 10.85 -8.66 -47.38
CA ASP A 681 11.59 -8.98 -46.15
C ASP A 681 12.81 -9.80 -46.57
N PRO A 682 14.04 -9.28 -46.37
CA PRO A 682 15.26 -10.00 -46.75
C PRO A 682 15.46 -11.30 -45.93
N TYR A 683 14.80 -11.43 -44.80
CA TYR A 683 14.87 -12.59 -43.90
C TYR A 683 13.58 -13.43 -43.90
N ALA A 684 12.64 -13.14 -44.83
CA ALA A 684 11.41 -13.93 -44.91
C ALA A 684 11.77 -15.40 -45.23
N ASP A 685 11.18 -16.29 -44.48
CA ASP A 685 11.22 -17.72 -44.78
C ASP A 685 10.75 -17.94 -46.22
N LYS A 686 11.61 -18.47 -47.06
CA LYS A 686 11.23 -18.81 -48.45
C LYS A 686 10.17 -19.89 -48.34
N SER A 687 8.91 -19.49 -48.46
CA SER A 687 7.80 -20.44 -48.51
C SER A 687 8.04 -21.39 -49.68
N SER A 688 8.26 -22.65 -49.35
CA SER A 688 8.39 -23.68 -50.37
C SER A 688 7.09 -23.66 -51.24
N PRO A 689 7.20 -23.59 -52.56
CA PRO A 689 6.00 -23.62 -53.42
C PRO A 689 5.33 -25.01 -53.43
N TRP A 690 5.96 -26.03 -52.82
CA TRP A 690 5.47 -27.41 -52.82
C TRP A 690 4.04 -27.58 -52.27
N PRO A 691 3.60 -26.90 -51.19
CA PRO A 691 2.21 -26.99 -50.71
C PRO A 691 1.23 -26.45 -51.75
N TRP A 692 1.59 -25.39 -52.48
CA TRP A 692 0.78 -24.82 -53.53
C TRP A 692 0.70 -25.72 -54.77
N TRP A 693 1.81 -26.38 -55.15
CA TRP A 693 1.83 -27.39 -56.19
C TRP A 693 1.04 -28.63 -55.77
N GLY A 694 1.12 -29.03 -54.48
CA GLY A 694 0.29 -30.10 -53.92
C GLY A 694 -1.21 -29.73 -53.97
N LEU A 695 -1.59 -28.53 -53.58
CA LEU A 695 -2.97 -28.04 -53.68
C LEU A 695 -3.46 -27.97 -55.14
N LEU A 696 -2.62 -27.49 -56.04
CA LEU A 696 -2.92 -27.45 -57.48
C LEU A 696 -3.10 -28.86 -58.05
N ALA A 697 -2.26 -29.81 -57.68
CA ALA A 697 -2.38 -31.21 -58.09
C ALA A 697 -3.67 -31.85 -57.59
N VAL A 698 -4.03 -31.60 -56.31
CA VAL A 698 -5.30 -32.05 -55.72
C VAL A 698 -6.50 -31.45 -56.44
N LEU A 699 -6.44 -30.11 -56.73
CA LEU A 699 -7.49 -29.44 -57.52
C LEU A 699 -7.60 -29.98 -58.92
N LEU A 700 -6.48 -30.20 -59.63
CA LEU A 700 -6.49 -30.82 -60.98
C LEU A 700 -6.95 -32.25 -60.96
N ALA A 701 -6.58 -33.05 -59.98
CA ALA A 701 -7.06 -34.42 -59.78
C ALA A 701 -8.57 -34.43 -59.49
N GLY A 702 -9.06 -33.48 -58.65
CA GLY A 702 -10.49 -33.29 -58.36
C GLY A 702 -11.27 -32.86 -59.60
N LEU A 703 -10.73 -31.93 -60.38
CA LEU A 703 -11.31 -31.50 -61.68
C LEU A 703 -11.35 -32.65 -62.71
N TYR A 704 -10.23 -33.39 -62.83
CA TYR A 704 -10.17 -34.58 -63.71
C TYR A 704 -11.16 -35.67 -63.28
N TRP A 705 -11.30 -35.90 -61.97
CA TRP A 705 -12.26 -36.85 -61.47
C TRP A 705 -13.70 -36.41 -61.71
N ALA A 706 -14.01 -35.10 -61.46
CA ALA A 706 -15.30 -34.48 -61.73
C ALA A 706 -15.66 -34.53 -63.24
N TRP A 707 -14.68 -34.29 -64.15
CA TRP A 707 -14.87 -34.44 -65.57
C TRP A 707 -15.15 -35.92 -65.96
N ARG A 708 -14.42 -36.87 -65.40
CA ARG A 708 -14.63 -38.29 -65.63
C ARG A 708 -15.99 -38.81 -65.12
N GLN A 709 -16.54 -38.17 -64.11
CA GLN A 709 -17.89 -38.46 -63.57
C GLN A 709 -19.02 -37.74 -64.36
N GLY A 710 -18.67 -36.93 -65.35
CA GLY A 710 -19.70 -36.22 -66.20
C GLY A 710 -20.28 -34.99 -65.46
N TRP A 711 -19.64 -34.50 -64.42
CA TRP A 711 -20.13 -33.35 -63.65
C TRP A 711 -19.71 -31.98 -64.26
N LEU A 712 -18.84 -32.00 -65.26
CA LEU A 712 -18.30 -30.81 -65.97
C LEU A 712 -18.60 -30.88 -67.46
N ALA A 713 -19.67 -31.57 -67.86
CA ALA A 713 -20.18 -31.56 -69.29
C ALA A 713 -21.29 -30.53 -69.38
#